data_2d888b3e181998328687941031cdc14f
#
_entry.id   2d888b3e181998328687941031cdc14f
#
_cell.length_a   1.000
_cell.length_b   1.000
_cell.length_c   1.000
_cell.angle_alpha   90.00
_cell.angle_beta   90.00
_cell.angle_gamma   90.00
#
_symmetry.space_group_name_H-M   'P 1'
#
loop_
_entity.id
_entity.type
_entity.pdbx_description
1 polymer ?
#
loop_
_entity_poly.entity_id
_entity_poly.type
_entity_poly.pdbx_seq_one_letter_code
_entity_poly.pdbx_strand_id
1 'polypeptide(L)'
;MILKYKSAPLVLGLLIAFFSYARAEETPAELDPRGPWMICNISVDGLKNIRKKTVTKAAHSKKGELYERFTVSEDVQDISALGSFDSVEIDISPIPGTRKDKESGTSYQCHKITYLVKEKPIFDRLTYEGRKHLGKGSITQAMTLKIKDPFNEAKLESDMARITAKYAEKGYVNAKVAYQTETDEKLGVVYVKLLIDEGERVRVKELNLDTNGIPLELPEKKIIKKASNRPGKVFKPQNLQKDWVKMMLYGRNKGYSEFNLSQPDITYNDQKNEAFLTYHLTEGPQVDFGTVTFEGNNVFTPEELKKQVLFRKGNRYNQKDFYDTIATIQEQYADKGYLQAQVVPVKDIQNGILNLTFDITEGHIFYIDHVDVTGYEHTKKYVFTREITIKPGDLYDNSKIKRSQTKIMNLGFINDVQIGLQPTAQPDKVDLDFNVVEGRPGMFTAGLAMSSMDGLYGEVSINHLNLFGRAQRLSLRTLFGKEILDYTLSWYTPWIFDKPTSLGLDLFNTRRYRSFSTENQAYTEKRIGGRIKVGPRFNDDIYQLSLGYSFEHIDIYDVEQQFQCKPGQDPATCIAKGKTDLSTISTDFAIDTRDNIWDPTRGWRNSLGLALAGGPVGGDLDLWYLNARSIFNYTVLNVGGNYPIVFVISNKFGSVRPYGRTQEVPPYEKFFLGGADTIRGYERAGEIGPKYGGTTYFVMNAELRFPIAREGRRNMAQFAFFYDLGNSWDHASDLDFKLGPNENQFKSGVGVGLRLTTPSLPIRIDWGYGLNHKQGEDRSHFYFNISNMM
;
A
#
# COMPACT_ATOMS: atom_id res chain seq x y z
N MET A 1 -64.34 -17.06 27.95
CA MET A 1 -64.13 -18.38 28.60
C MET A 1 -62.63 -18.39 29.05
N ILE A 2 -62.47 -18.32 30.34
CA ILE A 2 -61.28 -18.04 31.10
C ILE A 2 -60.48 -19.34 31.25
N LEU A 3 -59.23 -19.37 30.93
CA LEU A 3 -58.31 -20.37 31.49
C LEU A 3 -56.96 -19.71 31.85
N LYS A 4 -56.84 -19.54 33.18
CA LYS A 4 -55.63 -19.17 33.90
C LYS A 4 -54.62 -20.34 33.81
N TYR A 5 -53.37 -20.06 33.46
CA TYR A 5 -52.24 -20.88 33.88
C TYR A 5 -51.29 -20.07 34.73
N LYS A 6 -51.00 -20.65 35.88
CA LYS A 6 -50.14 -20.12 36.95
C LYS A 6 -48.68 -20.08 36.54
N SER A 7 -48.06 -18.94 36.81
CA SER A 7 -46.64 -18.73 36.81
C SER A 7 -45.98 -19.38 38.04
N ALA A 8 -44.91 -20.15 37.81
CA ALA A 8 -43.92 -20.50 38.81
C ALA A 8 -42.71 -19.60 38.64
N PRO A 9 -42.16 -18.98 39.66
CA PRO A 9 -40.97 -18.16 39.53
C PRO A 9 -39.71 -19.04 39.60
N LEU A 10 -38.94 -18.99 38.54
CA LEU A 10 -37.56 -19.49 38.53
C LEU A 10 -36.69 -18.42 39.22
N VAL A 11 -36.23 -18.69 40.43
CA VAL A 11 -35.26 -17.88 41.15
C VAL A 11 -33.88 -18.09 40.46
N LEU A 12 -33.48 -17.13 39.61
CA LEU A 12 -32.10 -17.05 39.08
C LEU A 12 -31.34 -16.17 40.06
N GLY A 13 -30.50 -16.79 40.89
CA GLY A 13 -29.59 -16.08 41.80
C GLY A 13 -28.53 -15.28 41.01
N LEU A 14 -28.69 -13.96 41.05
CA LEU A 14 -27.66 -13.01 40.57
C LEU A 14 -26.56 -12.99 41.63
N LEU A 15 -25.44 -13.67 41.40
CA LEU A 15 -24.20 -13.44 42.13
C LEU A 15 -23.59 -12.13 41.60
N ILE A 16 -23.94 -11.03 42.26
CA ILE A 16 -23.25 -9.76 42.13
C ILE A 16 -21.95 -9.91 42.91
N ALA A 17 -20.86 -10.20 42.24
CA ALA A 17 -19.54 -10.03 42.79
C ALA A 17 -19.22 -8.53 42.87
N PHE A 18 -19.43 -7.95 44.03
CA PHE A 18 -18.83 -6.67 44.42
C PHE A 18 -17.31 -6.85 44.41
N PHE A 19 -16.65 -6.39 43.39
CA PHE A 19 -15.21 -6.09 43.48
C PHE A 19 -15.07 -4.80 44.31
N SER A 20 -15.04 -4.94 45.61
CA SER A 20 -14.44 -3.94 46.50
C SER A 20 -12.98 -3.81 46.08
N TYR A 21 -12.59 -2.65 45.64
CA TYR A 21 -11.21 -2.23 45.59
C TYR A 21 -10.72 -2.11 47.08
N ALA A 22 -10.40 -3.24 47.67
CA ALA A 22 -9.57 -3.26 48.84
C ALA A 22 -8.16 -2.99 48.32
N ARG A 23 -7.65 -1.81 48.67
CA ARG A 23 -6.21 -1.55 48.72
C ARG A 23 -5.59 -2.75 49.45
N ALA A 24 -4.94 -3.63 48.70
CA ALA A 24 -4.19 -4.72 49.30
C ALA A 24 -3.11 -4.02 50.15
N GLU A 25 -3.26 -4.01 51.44
CA GLU A 25 -2.14 -4.01 52.33
C GLU A 25 -1.25 -5.15 51.86
N GLU A 26 0.01 -4.85 51.56
CA GLU A 26 1.05 -5.84 51.32
C GLU A 26 1.02 -6.82 52.47
N THR A 27 0.36 -7.95 52.26
CA THR A 27 0.60 -9.11 53.15
C THR A 27 2.08 -9.44 52.99
N PRO A 28 2.84 -9.50 54.08
CA PRO A 28 4.24 -9.93 54.01
C PRO A 28 4.28 -11.27 53.26
N ALA A 29 5.13 -11.34 52.20
CA ALA A 29 5.37 -12.56 51.47
C ALA A 29 5.48 -13.74 52.46
N GLU A 30 4.62 -14.76 52.26
CA GLU A 30 4.70 -16.01 53.04
C GLU A 30 6.13 -16.54 52.87
N LEU A 31 6.97 -16.28 53.87
CA LEU A 31 8.34 -16.73 53.90
C LEU A 31 8.30 -18.25 53.82
N ASP A 32 8.98 -18.84 52.86
CA ASP A 32 9.20 -20.31 52.80
C ASP A 32 9.66 -20.74 54.21
N PRO A 33 9.01 -21.71 54.83
CA PRO A 33 9.34 -22.13 56.22
C PRO A 33 10.80 -22.54 56.40
N ARG A 34 11.59 -22.61 55.32
CA ARG A 34 13.02 -22.87 55.29
C ARG A 34 13.93 -21.62 55.29
N GLY A 35 13.38 -20.39 55.32
CA GLY A 35 14.09 -19.10 55.45
C GLY A 35 14.44 -18.41 54.14
N PRO A 36 14.81 -17.11 54.18
CA PRO A 36 15.23 -16.37 53.01
C PRO A 36 16.58 -16.87 52.47
N TRP A 37 16.62 -17.23 51.20
CA TRP A 37 17.80 -17.71 50.48
C TRP A 37 18.22 -16.76 49.38
N MET A 38 19.50 -16.85 49.00
CA MET A 38 20.02 -16.09 47.89
C MET A 38 20.29 -17.01 46.70
N ILE A 39 19.88 -16.59 45.50
CA ILE A 39 20.15 -17.28 44.25
C ILE A 39 21.62 -17.08 43.86
N CYS A 40 22.46 -18.06 44.12
CA CYS A 40 23.89 -17.96 43.83
C CYS A 40 24.26 -18.59 42.48
N ASN A 41 23.46 -19.50 41.98
CA ASN A 41 23.68 -20.12 40.67
C ASN A 41 22.35 -20.47 40.01
N ILE A 42 22.33 -20.33 38.66
CA ILE A 42 21.20 -20.74 37.83
C ILE A 42 21.73 -21.69 36.76
N SER A 43 21.19 -22.91 36.73
CA SER A 43 21.45 -23.89 35.68
C SER A 43 20.18 -24.26 34.91
N VAL A 44 20.36 -24.82 33.75
CA VAL A 44 19.29 -25.40 32.95
C VAL A 44 19.78 -26.75 32.49
N ASP A 45 19.03 -27.77 32.79
CA ASP A 45 19.35 -29.18 32.48
C ASP A 45 18.24 -29.76 31.58
N GLY A 46 18.60 -30.73 30.73
CA GLY A 46 17.66 -31.35 29.77
C GLY A 46 17.67 -30.72 28.37
N LEU A 47 18.51 -29.70 28.16
CA LEU A 47 18.65 -29.10 26.84
C LEU A 47 19.38 -30.02 25.84
N LYS A 48 18.86 -30.13 24.60
CA LYS A 48 19.49 -30.84 23.48
C LYS A 48 19.78 -29.89 22.30
N ASN A 49 18.79 -29.15 21.87
CA ASN A 49 18.84 -28.29 20.68
C ASN A 49 18.72 -26.80 21.01
N ILE A 50 18.15 -26.45 22.15
CA ILE A 50 17.89 -25.06 22.56
C ILE A 50 19.08 -24.52 23.34
N ARG A 51 19.47 -23.30 23.06
CA ARG A 51 20.58 -22.66 23.75
C ARG A 51 20.18 -22.26 25.18
N LYS A 52 21.03 -22.58 26.18
CA LYS A 52 20.84 -22.16 27.58
C LYS A 52 20.44 -20.69 27.72
N LYS A 53 21.06 -19.80 26.92
CA LYS A 53 20.77 -18.36 26.92
C LYS A 53 19.30 -18.02 26.60
N THR A 54 18.60 -18.84 25.80
CA THR A 54 17.19 -18.65 25.48
C THR A 54 16.31 -18.82 26.72
N VAL A 55 16.55 -19.87 27.46
CA VAL A 55 15.82 -20.17 28.71
C VAL A 55 16.13 -19.14 29.79
N THR A 56 17.42 -18.86 30.04
CA THR A 56 17.84 -17.88 31.05
C THR A 56 17.43 -16.43 30.71
N LYS A 57 17.11 -16.11 29.46
CA LYS A 57 16.59 -14.80 29.05
C LYS A 57 15.08 -14.68 29.31
N ALA A 58 14.36 -15.80 29.25
CA ALA A 58 12.94 -15.84 29.56
C ALA A 58 12.67 -15.80 31.04
N ALA A 59 13.60 -16.30 31.85
CA ALA A 59 13.50 -16.27 33.30
C ALA A 59 13.77 -14.87 33.87
N HIS A 60 12.97 -14.45 34.86
CA HIS A 60 13.11 -13.19 35.58
C HIS A 60 14.12 -13.29 36.72
N SER A 61 14.23 -14.47 37.38
CA SER A 61 15.18 -14.72 38.45
C SER A 61 16.64 -14.52 38.04
N LYS A 62 17.40 -13.75 38.80
CA LYS A 62 18.82 -13.49 38.50
C LYS A 62 19.75 -13.93 39.63
N LYS A 63 20.96 -14.24 39.23
CA LYS A 63 22.03 -14.56 40.17
C LYS A 63 22.36 -13.35 41.06
N GLY A 64 22.23 -13.51 42.38
CA GLY A 64 22.50 -12.47 43.35
C GLY A 64 21.26 -11.79 43.91
N GLU A 65 20.08 -12.24 43.55
CA GLU A 65 18.79 -11.80 44.09
C GLU A 65 18.30 -12.78 45.12
N LEU A 66 17.40 -12.32 46.03
CA LEU A 66 16.72 -13.18 46.96
C LEU A 66 15.73 -14.09 46.25
N TYR A 67 15.54 -15.28 46.75
CA TYR A 67 14.56 -16.22 46.27
C TYR A 67 13.14 -15.73 46.59
N GLU A 68 12.35 -15.59 45.59
CA GLU A 68 10.93 -15.28 45.67
C GLU A 68 10.13 -16.35 44.92
N ARG A 69 9.23 -17.03 45.64
CA ARG A 69 8.44 -18.13 45.11
C ARG A 69 7.57 -17.70 43.91
N PHE A 70 7.04 -16.48 43.96
CA PHE A 70 6.21 -15.92 42.90
C PHE A 70 7.01 -15.73 41.60
N THR A 71 8.16 -15.08 41.71
CA THR A 71 9.06 -14.83 40.56
C THR A 71 9.51 -16.14 39.90
N VAL A 72 9.84 -17.15 40.72
CA VAL A 72 10.25 -18.46 40.18
C VAL A 72 9.07 -19.20 39.53
N SER A 73 7.84 -19.02 40.03
CA SER A 73 6.63 -19.55 39.39
C SER A 73 6.35 -18.85 38.03
N GLU A 74 6.59 -17.54 37.96
CA GLU A 74 6.52 -16.80 36.68
C GLU A 74 7.58 -17.31 35.72
N ASP A 75 8.80 -17.58 36.18
CA ASP A 75 9.85 -18.14 35.31
C ASP A 75 9.39 -19.45 34.61
N VAL A 76 8.72 -20.34 35.34
CA VAL A 76 8.19 -21.59 34.77
C VAL A 76 7.15 -21.28 33.69
N GLN A 77 6.27 -20.31 33.94
CA GLN A 77 5.24 -19.93 32.99
C GLN A 77 5.86 -19.32 31.71
N ASP A 78 6.83 -18.42 31.88
CA ASP A 78 7.46 -17.73 30.77
C ASP A 78 8.37 -18.65 29.95
N ILE A 79 9.11 -19.56 30.62
CA ILE A 79 9.88 -20.60 29.93
C ILE A 79 8.93 -21.55 29.16
N SER A 80 7.80 -21.94 29.78
CA SER A 80 6.79 -22.78 29.13
C SER A 80 6.11 -22.06 27.97
N ALA A 81 5.88 -20.73 28.09
CA ALA A 81 5.31 -19.86 27.04
C ALA A 81 6.20 -19.76 25.78
N LEU A 82 7.50 -20.10 25.87
CA LEU A 82 8.36 -20.24 24.70
C LEU A 82 7.85 -21.32 23.74
N GLY A 83 6.94 -22.22 24.20
CA GLY A 83 6.31 -23.25 23.38
C GLY A 83 7.22 -24.39 22.94
N SER A 84 8.49 -24.36 23.38
CA SER A 84 9.55 -25.28 22.96
C SER A 84 9.76 -26.47 23.89
N PHE A 85 9.03 -26.50 25.00
CA PHE A 85 9.20 -27.53 26.07
C PHE A 85 7.89 -28.28 26.31
N ASP A 86 8.01 -29.58 26.59
CA ASP A 86 6.91 -30.43 27.05
C ASP A 86 6.64 -30.24 28.55
N SER A 87 7.73 -30.15 29.33
CA SER A 87 7.67 -29.86 30.78
C SER A 87 8.81 -28.94 31.18
N VAL A 88 8.53 -28.09 32.14
CA VAL A 88 9.50 -27.23 32.84
C VAL A 88 9.29 -27.44 34.33
N GLU A 89 10.27 -28.00 34.99
CA GLU A 89 10.29 -28.25 36.41
C GLU A 89 11.45 -27.48 37.05
N ILE A 90 11.38 -27.26 38.35
CA ILE A 90 12.44 -26.54 39.08
C ILE A 90 12.95 -27.43 40.19
N ASP A 91 14.27 -27.57 40.25
CA ASP A 91 14.99 -28.10 41.39
C ASP A 91 15.75 -26.98 42.09
N ILE A 92 15.59 -26.90 43.43
CA ILE A 92 16.27 -25.94 44.27
C ILE A 92 17.12 -26.69 45.27
N SER A 93 18.44 -26.56 45.14
CA SER A 93 19.38 -27.25 45.98
C SER A 93 20.34 -26.28 46.69
N PRO A 94 20.63 -26.52 48.03
CA PRO A 94 21.60 -25.73 48.75
C PRO A 94 22.99 -25.96 48.20
N ILE A 95 23.79 -24.89 48.10
CA ILE A 95 25.21 -24.97 47.77
C ILE A 95 26.06 -24.36 48.88
N PRO A 96 27.27 -24.85 49.12
CA PRO A 96 28.15 -24.33 50.18
C PRO A 96 28.44 -22.85 50.01
N GLY A 97 28.31 -22.07 51.10
CA GLY A 97 28.62 -20.65 51.10
C GLY A 97 27.45 -19.75 51.40
N THR A 98 27.78 -18.53 51.81
CA THR A 98 26.83 -17.43 52.02
C THR A 98 27.18 -16.27 51.12
N ARG A 99 26.20 -15.47 50.77
CA ARG A 99 26.38 -14.25 49.96
C ARG A 99 25.64 -13.09 50.61
N LYS A 100 26.29 -11.91 50.63
CA LYS A 100 25.66 -10.69 51.14
C LYS A 100 24.72 -10.11 50.13
N ASP A 101 23.54 -9.77 50.56
CA ASP A 101 22.63 -8.92 49.78
C ASP A 101 23.19 -7.49 49.66
N LYS A 102 23.04 -6.88 48.49
CA LYS A 102 23.62 -5.57 48.19
C LYS A 102 22.89 -4.42 48.87
N GLU A 103 21.59 -4.58 49.14
CA GLU A 103 20.75 -3.53 49.71
C GLU A 103 20.72 -3.59 51.23
N SER A 104 20.52 -4.78 51.80
CA SER A 104 20.40 -4.96 53.25
C SER A 104 21.71 -5.25 53.96
N GLY A 105 22.78 -5.62 53.20
CA GLY A 105 24.07 -6.01 53.76
C GLY A 105 24.04 -7.37 54.54
N THR A 106 22.90 -8.04 54.59
CA THR A 106 22.69 -9.31 55.34
C THR A 106 23.24 -10.48 54.53
N SER A 107 23.83 -11.46 55.19
CA SER A 107 24.35 -12.67 54.54
C SER A 107 23.30 -13.78 54.54
N TYR A 108 23.00 -14.29 53.34
CA TYR A 108 22.04 -15.39 53.15
C TYR A 108 22.73 -16.65 52.66
N GLN A 109 22.16 -17.83 52.98
CA GLN A 109 22.63 -19.10 52.44
C GLN A 109 22.45 -19.20 50.95
N CYS A 110 23.44 -19.67 50.23
CA CYS A 110 23.43 -19.84 48.80
C CYS A 110 22.61 -21.04 48.32
N HIS A 111 21.75 -20.84 47.33
CA HIS A 111 21.02 -21.90 46.64
C HIS A 111 21.23 -21.83 45.13
N LYS A 112 21.18 -23.00 44.51
CA LYS A 112 21.18 -23.16 43.06
C LYS A 112 19.76 -23.44 42.59
N ILE A 113 19.28 -22.69 41.62
CA ILE A 113 18.06 -22.99 40.88
C ILE A 113 18.45 -23.74 39.60
N THR A 114 17.84 -24.89 39.39
CA THR A 114 18.00 -25.68 38.17
C THR A 114 16.66 -25.82 37.49
N TYR A 115 16.51 -25.23 36.34
CA TYR A 115 15.35 -25.47 35.47
C TYR A 115 15.58 -26.81 34.76
N LEU A 116 14.77 -27.81 35.11
CA LEU A 116 14.74 -29.11 34.43
C LEU A 116 13.74 -29.02 33.31
N VAL A 117 14.23 -29.03 32.07
CA VAL A 117 13.38 -28.84 30.86
C VAL A 117 13.40 -30.10 30.02
N LYS A 118 12.22 -30.46 29.49
CA LYS A 118 12.10 -31.51 28.48
C LYS A 118 11.75 -30.84 27.16
N GLU A 119 12.69 -30.80 26.22
CA GLU A 119 12.44 -30.20 24.91
C GLU A 119 11.40 -30.99 24.12
N LYS A 120 10.49 -30.26 23.41
CA LYS A 120 9.66 -30.87 22.39
C LYS A 120 10.51 -31.34 21.22
N PRO A 121 10.19 -32.47 20.60
CA PRO A 121 10.89 -32.87 19.39
C PRO A 121 10.74 -31.82 18.29
N ILE A 122 11.75 -31.73 17.44
CA ILE A 122 11.76 -30.76 16.34
C ILE A 122 11.13 -31.38 15.09
N PHE A 123 10.24 -30.63 14.43
CA PHE A 123 9.72 -31.02 13.11
C PHE A 123 10.83 -30.95 12.06
N ASP A 124 11.36 -32.11 11.62
CA ASP A 124 12.55 -32.14 10.75
C ASP A 124 12.21 -32.36 9.28
N ARG A 125 11.26 -33.25 8.97
CA ARG A 125 10.98 -33.63 7.59
C ARG A 125 9.49 -33.74 7.29
N LEU A 126 9.12 -33.26 6.09
CA LEU A 126 7.77 -33.38 5.55
C LEU A 126 7.79 -34.22 4.28
N THR A 127 7.03 -35.29 4.26
CA THR A 127 6.84 -36.17 3.10
C THR A 127 5.38 -36.23 2.69
N TYR A 128 5.11 -36.60 1.47
CA TYR A 128 3.78 -36.58 0.87
C TYR A 128 3.49 -37.87 0.15
N GLU A 129 2.30 -38.41 0.36
CA GLU A 129 1.77 -39.55 -0.39
C GLU A 129 0.41 -39.17 -1.00
N GLY A 130 0.14 -39.61 -2.24
CA GLY A 130 -1.14 -39.36 -2.94
C GLY A 130 -1.30 -37.96 -3.57
N ARG A 131 -0.38 -37.02 -3.36
CA ARG A 131 -0.39 -35.70 -3.94
C ARG A 131 -0.14 -35.72 -5.46
N LYS A 132 -1.05 -35.14 -6.25
CA LYS A 132 -0.94 -35.07 -7.73
C LYS A 132 -1.02 -33.61 -8.25
N HIS A 133 -2.03 -32.84 -7.82
CA HIS A 133 -2.41 -31.58 -8.44
C HIS A 133 -2.01 -30.32 -7.65
N LEU A 134 -1.73 -30.42 -6.35
CA LEU A 134 -1.27 -29.28 -5.56
C LEU A 134 0.25 -29.34 -5.36
N GLY A 135 0.97 -28.26 -5.69
CA GLY A 135 2.42 -28.18 -5.54
C GLY A 135 2.89 -28.24 -4.08
N LYS A 136 4.06 -28.83 -3.82
CA LYS A 136 4.67 -28.88 -2.47
C LYS A 136 4.72 -27.50 -1.82
N GLY A 137 5.14 -26.47 -2.58
CA GLY A 137 5.21 -25.08 -2.08
C GLY A 137 3.86 -24.54 -1.61
N SER A 138 2.75 -24.86 -2.31
CA SER A 138 1.41 -24.41 -1.90
C SER A 138 0.95 -25.07 -0.61
N ILE A 139 1.30 -26.34 -0.40
CA ILE A 139 0.99 -27.07 0.83
C ILE A 139 1.81 -26.47 1.98
N THR A 140 3.13 -26.35 1.81
CA THR A 140 4.02 -25.78 2.83
C THR A 140 3.65 -24.32 3.18
N GLN A 141 3.16 -23.56 2.21
CA GLN A 141 2.67 -22.18 2.46
C GLN A 141 1.37 -22.17 3.28
N ALA A 142 0.50 -23.18 3.10
CA ALA A 142 -0.74 -23.29 3.86
C ALA A 142 -0.51 -23.70 5.33
N MET A 143 0.61 -24.38 5.60
CA MET A 143 0.96 -24.83 6.94
C MET A 143 1.50 -23.68 7.80
N THR A 144 1.11 -23.67 9.08
CA THR A 144 1.68 -22.80 10.12
C THR A 144 2.90 -23.42 10.77
N LEU A 145 2.89 -24.75 10.94
CA LEU A 145 4.02 -25.50 11.46
C LEU A 145 5.09 -25.60 10.38
N LYS A 146 6.29 -25.07 10.65
CA LYS A 146 7.41 -25.07 9.72
C LYS A 146 8.47 -26.11 10.10
N ILE A 147 9.22 -26.55 9.09
CA ILE A 147 10.39 -27.41 9.33
C ILE A 147 11.38 -26.65 10.23
N LYS A 148 11.89 -27.31 11.25
CA LYS A 148 12.73 -26.83 12.35
C LYS A 148 11.99 -26.11 13.48
N ASP A 149 10.65 -26.00 13.42
CA ASP A 149 9.86 -25.57 14.57
C ASP A 149 9.75 -26.71 15.62
N PRO A 150 9.55 -26.39 16.90
CA PRO A 150 9.12 -27.38 17.89
C PRO A 150 7.79 -28.01 17.44
N PHE A 151 7.72 -29.34 17.46
CA PHE A 151 6.54 -30.05 17.02
C PHE A 151 5.33 -29.73 17.91
N ASN A 152 4.22 -29.44 17.26
CA ASN A 152 2.94 -29.15 17.92
C ASN A 152 1.81 -29.82 17.13
N GLU A 153 1.23 -30.85 17.73
CA GLU A 153 0.20 -31.67 17.09
C GLU A 153 -1.08 -30.86 16.79
N ALA A 154 -1.52 -30.00 17.72
CA ALA A 154 -2.71 -29.15 17.50
C ALA A 154 -2.53 -28.17 16.31
N LYS A 155 -1.30 -27.64 16.14
CA LYS A 155 -0.99 -26.86 14.93
C LYS A 155 -1.05 -27.71 13.67
N LEU A 156 -0.52 -28.93 13.72
CA LEU A 156 -0.54 -29.84 12.58
C LEU A 156 -1.98 -30.23 12.19
N GLU A 157 -2.85 -30.52 13.17
CA GLU A 157 -4.28 -30.78 12.92
C GLU A 157 -4.98 -29.58 12.27
N SER A 158 -4.75 -28.39 12.79
CA SER A 158 -5.24 -27.15 12.17
C SER A 158 -4.73 -26.99 10.74
N ASP A 159 -3.48 -27.34 10.48
CA ASP A 159 -2.88 -27.26 9.15
C ASP A 159 -3.51 -28.27 8.17
N MET A 160 -4.00 -29.43 8.64
CA MET A 160 -4.77 -30.36 7.77
C MET A 160 -6.03 -29.70 7.22
N ALA A 161 -6.78 -29.00 8.06
CA ALA A 161 -7.96 -28.26 7.63
C ALA A 161 -7.60 -27.15 6.60
N ARG A 162 -6.49 -26.46 6.81
CA ARG A 162 -5.98 -25.42 5.89
C ARG A 162 -5.55 -26.00 4.54
N ILE A 163 -4.88 -27.15 4.55
CA ILE A 163 -4.48 -27.84 3.31
C ILE A 163 -5.72 -28.33 2.58
N THR A 164 -6.70 -28.93 3.28
CA THR A 164 -7.99 -29.35 2.69
C THR A 164 -8.72 -28.17 2.05
N ALA A 165 -8.78 -27.02 2.75
CA ALA A 165 -9.34 -25.79 2.19
C ALA A 165 -8.59 -25.34 0.92
N LYS A 166 -7.27 -25.53 0.88
CA LYS A 166 -6.45 -25.20 -0.29
C LYS A 166 -6.76 -26.10 -1.50
N TYR A 167 -7.06 -27.37 -1.27
CA TYR A 167 -7.57 -28.27 -2.30
C TYR A 167 -8.96 -27.83 -2.78
N ALA A 168 -9.86 -27.45 -1.87
CA ALA A 168 -11.19 -26.95 -2.23
C ALA A 168 -11.11 -25.66 -3.06
N GLU A 169 -10.13 -24.76 -2.82
CA GLU A 169 -9.88 -23.59 -3.67
C GLU A 169 -9.56 -23.95 -5.12
N LYS A 170 -9.00 -25.14 -5.35
CA LYS A 170 -8.70 -25.66 -6.69
C LYS A 170 -9.81 -26.52 -7.28
N GLY A 171 -10.90 -26.73 -6.52
CA GLY A 171 -12.07 -27.50 -6.91
C GLY A 171 -12.07 -28.97 -6.47
N TYR A 172 -11.13 -29.37 -5.64
CA TYR A 172 -11.08 -30.70 -5.04
C TYR A 172 -11.76 -30.64 -3.66
N VAL A 173 -13.09 -30.45 -3.66
CA VAL A 173 -13.87 -30.23 -2.43
C VAL A 173 -14.03 -31.47 -1.58
N ASN A 174 -13.82 -32.64 -2.15
CA ASN A 174 -13.86 -33.96 -1.47
C ASN A 174 -12.48 -34.43 -1.02
N ALA A 175 -11.45 -33.61 -1.15
CA ALA A 175 -10.10 -33.95 -0.74
C ALA A 175 -10.03 -34.31 0.75
N LYS A 176 -9.36 -35.38 1.09
CA LYS A 176 -9.07 -35.80 2.46
C LYS A 176 -7.58 -35.71 2.70
N VAL A 177 -7.21 -35.04 3.78
CA VAL A 177 -5.81 -34.89 4.18
C VAL A 177 -5.68 -35.44 5.60
N ALA A 178 -4.82 -36.43 5.75
CA ALA A 178 -4.46 -37.01 7.03
C ALA A 178 -2.93 -36.97 7.18
N TYR A 179 -2.45 -37.26 8.35
CA TYR A 179 -1.01 -37.34 8.61
C TYR A 179 -0.63 -38.57 9.41
N GLN A 180 0.61 -38.94 9.30
CA GLN A 180 1.29 -39.92 10.14
C GLN A 180 2.57 -39.27 10.66
N THR A 181 2.88 -39.50 11.94
CA THR A 181 4.09 -39.02 12.57
C THR A 181 4.98 -40.17 13.00
N GLU A 182 6.26 -40.00 12.80
CA GLU A 182 7.29 -40.92 13.28
C GLU A 182 8.30 -40.11 14.12
N THR A 183 8.51 -40.52 15.36
CA THR A 183 9.40 -39.81 16.28
C THR A 183 10.69 -40.60 16.45
N ASP A 184 11.82 -39.96 16.17
CA ASP A 184 13.13 -40.47 16.53
C ASP A 184 13.56 -39.87 17.88
N GLU A 185 13.39 -40.65 18.93
CA GLU A 185 13.74 -40.23 20.29
C GLU A 185 15.24 -39.90 20.49
N LYS A 186 16.12 -40.63 19.74
CA LYS A 186 17.57 -40.43 19.84
C LYS A 186 18.00 -39.09 19.28
N LEU A 187 17.40 -38.68 18.15
CA LEU A 187 17.66 -37.41 17.51
C LEU A 187 16.77 -36.29 18.02
N GLY A 188 15.71 -36.61 18.75
CA GLY A 188 14.71 -35.63 19.22
C GLY A 188 13.97 -34.93 18.08
N VAL A 189 13.66 -35.66 17.03
CA VAL A 189 12.98 -35.15 15.83
C VAL A 189 11.72 -35.92 15.48
N VAL A 190 10.78 -35.23 14.82
CA VAL A 190 9.55 -35.81 14.26
C VAL A 190 9.57 -35.68 12.75
N TYR A 191 9.27 -36.79 12.08
CA TYR A 191 8.99 -36.84 10.68
C TYR A 191 7.48 -36.88 10.47
N VAL A 192 6.97 -36.03 9.57
CA VAL A 192 5.55 -35.99 9.22
C VAL A 192 5.36 -36.48 7.80
N LYS A 193 4.44 -37.40 7.63
CA LYS A 193 4.00 -37.90 6.33
C LYS A 193 2.55 -37.49 6.13
N LEU A 194 2.28 -36.67 5.11
CA LEU A 194 0.92 -36.30 4.73
C LEU A 194 0.36 -37.38 3.78
N LEU A 195 -0.81 -37.91 4.13
CA LEU A 195 -1.59 -38.85 3.32
C LEU A 195 -2.73 -38.04 2.69
N ILE A 196 -2.70 -37.91 1.37
CA ILE A 196 -3.61 -37.05 0.63
C ILE A 196 -4.41 -37.90 -0.36
N ASP A 197 -5.71 -37.94 -0.19
CA ASP A 197 -6.65 -38.39 -1.20
C ASP A 197 -7.30 -37.13 -1.80
N GLU A 198 -6.88 -36.76 -3.00
CA GLU A 198 -7.37 -35.51 -3.63
C GLU A 198 -8.81 -35.62 -4.11
N GLY A 199 -9.32 -36.87 -4.35
CA GLY A 199 -10.60 -37.08 -4.98
C GLY A 199 -10.67 -36.53 -6.40
N GLU A 200 -11.87 -36.45 -6.96
CA GLU A 200 -12.11 -35.88 -8.28
C GLU A 200 -12.37 -34.39 -8.20
N ARG A 201 -12.01 -33.67 -9.26
CA ARG A 201 -12.24 -32.24 -9.37
C ARG A 201 -13.69 -31.95 -9.70
N VAL A 202 -14.40 -31.29 -8.79
CA VAL A 202 -15.84 -30.98 -8.93
C VAL A 202 -16.06 -29.82 -9.90
N ARG A 203 -17.01 -30.01 -10.81
CA ARG A 203 -17.48 -28.99 -11.74
C ARG A 203 -18.95 -28.66 -11.49
N VAL A 204 -19.32 -27.40 -11.67
CA VAL A 204 -20.72 -27.00 -11.67
C VAL A 204 -21.38 -27.58 -12.94
N LYS A 205 -22.32 -28.47 -12.77
CA LYS A 205 -23.14 -29.01 -13.87
C LYS A 205 -24.26 -28.03 -14.23
N GLU A 206 -24.94 -27.57 -13.21
CA GLU A 206 -26.13 -26.73 -13.35
C GLU A 206 -26.17 -25.67 -12.26
N LEU A 207 -26.67 -24.48 -12.61
CA LEU A 207 -27.03 -23.42 -11.67
C LEU A 207 -28.44 -22.99 -12.03
N ASN A 208 -29.38 -23.26 -11.12
CA ASN A 208 -30.80 -22.99 -11.26
C ASN A 208 -31.18 -21.78 -10.42
N LEU A 209 -32.08 -20.96 -10.96
CA LEU A 209 -32.76 -19.89 -10.21
C LEU A 209 -34.20 -20.33 -10.07
N ASP A 210 -34.58 -20.76 -8.86
CA ASP A 210 -35.95 -21.12 -8.52
C ASP A 210 -36.73 -19.87 -8.15
N THR A 211 -37.74 -19.55 -8.94
CA THR A 211 -38.62 -18.38 -8.78
C THR A 211 -40.02 -18.74 -8.28
N ASN A 212 -40.22 -19.98 -7.84
CA ASN A 212 -41.53 -20.51 -7.49
C ASN A 212 -42.57 -20.40 -8.66
N GLY A 213 -42.08 -20.54 -9.90
CA GLY A 213 -42.88 -20.47 -11.11
C GLY A 213 -43.23 -19.04 -11.58
N ILE A 214 -42.71 -17.99 -10.96
CA ILE A 214 -42.92 -16.61 -11.39
C ILE A 214 -41.92 -16.28 -12.51
N PRO A 215 -42.34 -15.84 -13.69
CA PRO A 215 -41.45 -15.49 -14.77
C PRO A 215 -40.61 -14.25 -14.42
N LEU A 216 -39.30 -14.28 -14.75
CA LEU A 216 -38.39 -13.16 -14.53
C LEU A 216 -38.49 -12.16 -15.68
N GLU A 217 -38.45 -10.87 -15.36
CA GLU A 217 -38.23 -9.80 -16.33
C GLU A 217 -36.73 -9.70 -16.71
N LEU A 218 -35.82 -9.89 -15.75
CA LEU A 218 -34.39 -9.98 -15.99
C LEU A 218 -34.04 -11.31 -16.66
N PRO A 219 -33.26 -11.28 -17.74
CA PRO A 219 -32.80 -12.51 -18.38
C PRO A 219 -31.95 -13.35 -17.43
N GLU A 220 -32.41 -14.53 -17.07
CA GLU A 220 -31.76 -15.48 -16.17
C GLU A 220 -30.27 -15.69 -16.51
N LYS A 221 -29.95 -15.88 -17.80
CA LYS A 221 -28.59 -16.03 -18.30
C LYS A 221 -27.67 -14.88 -17.92
N LYS A 222 -28.18 -13.65 -17.80
CA LYS A 222 -27.38 -12.47 -17.38
C LYS A 222 -27.11 -12.48 -15.88
N ILE A 223 -28.03 -12.99 -15.05
CA ILE A 223 -27.83 -13.17 -13.61
C ILE A 223 -26.78 -14.25 -13.38
N ILE A 224 -26.96 -15.43 -13.97
CA ILE A 224 -26.04 -16.59 -13.86
C ILE A 224 -24.63 -16.22 -14.32
N LYS A 225 -24.49 -15.39 -15.37
CA LYS A 225 -23.18 -14.93 -15.87
C LYS A 225 -22.38 -14.14 -14.82
N LYS A 226 -23.02 -13.60 -13.77
CA LYS A 226 -22.32 -12.90 -12.68
C LYS A 226 -21.65 -13.84 -11.70
N ALA A 227 -22.11 -15.09 -11.61
CA ALA A 227 -21.50 -16.10 -10.77
C ALA A 227 -20.17 -16.60 -11.37
N SER A 228 -19.21 -16.84 -10.51
CA SER A 228 -17.95 -17.54 -10.83
C SER A 228 -18.20 -19.04 -10.91
N ASN A 229 -19.04 -19.56 -9.98
CA ASN A 229 -19.56 -20.93 -9.95
C ASN A 229 -20.76 -21.04 -10.89
N ARG A 230 -20.50 -21.22 -12.18
CA ARG A 230 -21.54 -21.36 -13.22
C ARG A 230 -21.30 -22.60 -14.06
N PRO A 231 -22.30 -23.09 -14.83
CA PRO A 231 -22.20 -24.32 -15.59
C PRO A 231 -20.90 -24.43 -16.39
N GLY A 232 -20.27 -25.61 -16.32
CA GLY A 232 -18.99 -25.92 -16.95
C GLY A 232 -17.74 -25.43 -16.21
N LYS A 233 -17.87 -24.58 -15.19
CA LYS A 233 -16.72 -24.09 -14.39
C LYS A 233 -16.44 -25.02 -13.20
N VAL A 234 -15.21 -24.92 -12.71
CA VAL A 234 -14.80 -25.64 -11.50
C VAL A 234 -15.54 -25.05 -10.31
N PHE A 235 -16.12 -25.93 -9.51
CA PHE A 235 -16.82 -25.54 -8.29
C PHE A 235 -15.82 -25.09 -7.21
N LYS A 236 -16.05 -23.91 -6.65
CA LYS A 236 -15.21 -23.29 -5.61
C LYS A 236 -16.09 -22.77 -4.48
N PRO A 237 -16.19 -23.50 -3.36
CA PRO A 237 -17.08 -23.10 -2.24
C PRO A 237 -16.82 -21.68 -1.72
N GLN A 238 -15.55 -21.24 -1.65
CA GLN A 238 -15.19 -19.90 -1.19
C GLN A 238 -15.72 -18.75 -2.07
N ASN A 239 -16.18 -19.06 -3.29
CA ASN A 239 -16.79 -18.07 -4.18
C ASN A 239 -18.30 -17.95 -4.01
N LEU A 240 -18.96 -18.86 -3.30
CA LEU A 240 -20.43 -18.87 -3.17
C LEU A 240 -20.98 -17.54 -2.60
N GLN A 241 -20.38 -17.06 -1.51
CA GLN A 241 -20.76 -15.78 -0.92
C GLN A 241 -20.53 -14.60 -1.88
N LYS A 242 -19.41 -14.62 -2.61
CA LYS A 242 -19.10 -13.58 -3.61
C LYS A 242 -20.06 -13.65 -4.79
N ASP A 243 -20.42 -14.83 -5.23
CA ASP A 243 -21.34 -15.05 -6.35
C ASP A 243 -22.75 -14.59 -5.97
N TRP A 244 -23.19 -14.95 -4.77
CA TRP A 244 -24.46 -14.48 -4.21
C TRP A 244 -24.54 -12.95 -4.18
N VAL A 245 -23.53 -12.28 -3.60
CA VAL A 245 -23.46 -10.81 -3.57
C VAL A 245 -23.49 -10.22 -4.98
N LYS A 246 -22.71 -10.75 -5.94
CA LYS A 246 -22.66 -10.24 -7.31
C LYS A 246 -23.99 -10.38 -8.06
N MET A 247 -24.66 -11.52 -7.91
CA MET A 247 -25.96 -11.74 -8.54
C MET A 247 -27.04 -10.85 -7.91
N MET A 248 -27.06 -10.72 -6.59
CA MET A 248 -28.00 -9.84 -5.87
C MET A 248 -27.79 -8.37 -6.24
N LEU A 249 -26.54 -7.89 -6.23
CA LEU A 249 -26.22 -6.53 -6.64
C LEU A 249 -26.55 -6.28 -8.12
N TYR A 250 -26.42 -7.28 -8.98
CA TYR A 250 -26.77 -7.13 -10.38
C TYR A 250 -28.29 -6.85 -10.55
N GLY A 251 -29.18 -7.61 -9.90
CA GLY A 251 -30.62 -7.38 -9.95
C GLY A 251 -30.99 -6.01 -9.38
N ARG A 252 -30.49 -5.71 -8.18
CA ARG A 252 -30.76 -4.43 -7.52
C ARG A 252 -30.24 -3.22 -8.28
N ASN A 253 -29.08 -3.33 -8.94
CA ASN A 253 -28.54 -2.25 -9.78
C ASN A 253 -29.24 -2.15 -11.16
N LYS A 254 -30.19 -3.04 -11.45
CA LYS A 254 -31.04 -2.98 -12.64
C LYS A 254 -32.43 -2.41 -12.35
N GLY A 255 -32.64 -1.91 -11.13
CA GLY A 255 -33.85 -1.26 -10.74
C GLY A 255 -34.77 -2.11 -9.86
N TYR A 256 -34.45 -3.34 -9.58
CA TYR A 256 -35.26 -4.22 -8.76
C TYR A 256 -34.88 -4.07 -7.29
N SER A 257 -35.47 -3.08 -6.62
CA SER A 257 -35.08 -2.70 -5.24
C SER A 257 -35.31 -3.82 -4.22
N GLU A 258 -36.26 -4.70 -4.48
CA GLU A 258 -36.64 -5.85 -3.64
C GLU A 258 -36.01 -7.17 -4.10
N PHE A 259 -35.15 -7.12 -5.14
CA PHE A 259 -34.45 -8.31 -5.61
C PHE A 259 -33.73 -9.02 -4.48
N ASN A 260 -34.14 -10.24 -4.21
CA ASN A 260 -33.59 -11.07 -3.14
C ASN A 260 -33.22 -12.46 -3.65
N LEU A 261 -32.11 -12.97 -3.14
CA LEU A 261 -31.56 -14.27 -3.53
C LEU A 261 -31.15 -15.03 -2.27
N SER A 262 -31.57 -16.28 -2.11
CA SER A 262 -31.15 -17.11 -0.98
C SER A 262 -29.67 -17.56 -1.12
N GLN A 263 -29.13 -18.16 -0.08
CA GLN A 263 -27.94 -19.01 -0.21
C GLN A 263 -28.31 -20.25 -1.05
N PRO A 264 -27.38 -20.78 -1.87
CA PRO A 264 -27.71 -21.89 -2.74
C PRO A 264 -27.81 -23.21 -1.99
N ASP A 265 -28.81 -24.01 -2.36
CA ASP A 265 -28.81 -25.43 -2.08
C ASP A 265 -27.80 -26.13 -3.00
N ILE A 266 -26.97 -26.97 -2.41
CA ILE A 266 -25.89 -27.67 -3.13
C ILE A 266 -26.12 -29.15 -3.08
N THR A 267 -26.26 -29.76 -4.24
CA THR A 267 -26.32 -31.21 -4.37
C THR A 267 -25.22 -31.72 -5.29
N TYR A 268 -24.86 -32.98 -5.14
CA TYR A 268 -23.82 -33.63 -5.93
C TYR A 268 -24.36 -34.86 -6.58
N ASN A 269 -23.78 -35.25 -7.74
CA ASN A 269 -24.04 -36.56 -8.33
C ASN A 269 -23.42 -37.71 -7.50
N ASP A 270 -23.75 -38.95 -7.80
CA ASP A 270 -23.29 -40.13 -7.06
C ASP A 270 -21.74 -40.25 -7.03
N GLN A 271 -21.07 -39.84 -8.09
CA GLN A 271 -19.60 -39.82 -8.20
C GLN A 271 -18.97 -38.63 -7.49
N LYS A 272 -19.76 -37.68 -6.99
CA LYS A 272 -19.30 -36.44 -6.33
C LYS A 272 -18.31 -35.60 -7.14
N ASN A 273 -18.42 -35.65 -8.47
CA ASN A 273 -17.59 -34.82 -9.37
C ASN A 273 -18.39 -33.73 -10.10
N GLU A 274 -19.71 -33.72 -9.97
CA GLU A 274 -20.59 -32.66 -10.46
C GLU A 274 -21.41 -32.06 -9.32
N ALA A 275 -21.49 -30.72 -9.28
CA ALA A 275 -22.28 -29.95 -8.33
C ALA A 275 -23.46 -29.27 -9.03
N PHE A 276 -24.62 -29.31 -8.40
CA PHE A 276 -25.86 -28.62 -8.82
C PHE A 276 -26.15 -27.56 -7.76
N LEU A 277 -26.36 -26.34 -8.22
CA LEU A 277 -26.60 -25.16 -7.36
C LEU A 277 -27.99 -24.62 -7.61
N THR A 278 -28.83 -24.50 -6.60
CA THR A 278 -30.18 -23.94 -6.73
C THR A 278 -30.30 -22.72 -5.80
N TYR A 279 -30.57 -21.56 -6.37
CA TYR A 279 -30.83 -20.33 -5.64
C TYR A 279 -32.34 -20.00 -5.72
N HIS A 280 -32.99 -19.75 -4.59
CA HIS A 280 -34.35 -19.23 -4.58
C HIS A 280 -34.33 -17.72 -4.78
N LEU A 281 -35.01 -17.25 -5.82
CA LEU A 281 -34.96 -15.86 -6.29
C LEU A 281 -36.37 -15.21 -6.21
N THR A 282 -36.41 -14.03 -5.61
CA THR A 282 -37.53 -13.10 -5.70
C THR A 282 -37.04 -11.83 -6.40
N GLU A 283 -37.64 -11.50 -7.57
CA GLU A 283 -37.19 -10.35 -8.37
C GLU A 283 -37.76 -9.02 -7.84
N GLY A 284 -39.04 -9.00 -7.49
CA GLY A 284 -39.75 -7.78 -7.13
C GLY A 284 -40.00 -6.84 -8.31
N PRO A 285 -40.69 -5.70 -8.10
CA PRO A 285 -40.97 -4.73 -9.15
C PRO A 285 -39.74 -3.91 -9.51
N GLN A 286 -39.62 -3.50 -10.77
CA GLN A 286 -38.61 -2.55 -11.22
C GLN A 286 -39.04 -1.13 -10.87
N VAL A 287 -38.14 -0.33 -10.24
CA VAL A 287 -38.45 1.03 -9.77
C VAL A 287 -37.45 2.06 -10.26
N ASP A 288 -37.96 3.28 -10.42
CA ASP A 288 -37.14 4.48 -10.70
C ASP A 288 -37.12 5.39 -9.47
N PHE A 289 -36.03 6.12 -9.24
CA PHE A 289 -35.94 7.10 -8.16
C PHE A 289 -36.96 8.24 -8.36
N GLY A 290 -37.77 8.49 -7.33
CA GLY A 290 -38.75 9.57 -7.24
C GLY A 290 -38.20 10.80 -6.53
N THR A 291 -39.01 11.34 -5.63
CA THR A 291 -38.68 12.48 -4.77
C THR A 291 -37.81 12.04 -3.60
N VAL A 292 -36.94 12.95 -3.15
CA VAL A 292 -36.12 12.78 -1.94
C VAL A 292 -36.47 13.89 -0.97
N THR A 293 -36.84 13.49 0.23
CA THR A 293 -37.13 14.39 1.37
C THR A 293 -36.29 14.00 2.56
N PHE A 294 -36.11 14.93 3.49
CA PHE A 294 -35.35 14.74 4.71
C PHE A 294 -36.19 15.16 5.90
N GLU A 295 -36.13 14.39 6.97
CA GLU A 295 -36.80 14.64 8.24
C GLU A 295 -35.78 14.52 9.39
N GLY A 296 -35.98 15.30 10.47
CA GLY A 296 -35.07 15.28 11.63
C GLY A 296 -33.73 16.00 11.43
N ASN A 297 -33.50 16.64 10.29
CA ASN A 297 -32.27 17.37 9.95
C ASN A 297 -32.28 18.81 10.48
N ASN A 298 -31.79 19.02 11.72
CA ASN A 298 -31.70 20.36 12.30
C ASN A 298 -30.34 21.05 12.02
N VAL A 299 -29.27 20.27 11.82
CA VAL A 299 -27.89 20.75 11.61
C VAL A 299 -27.66 21.20 10.18
N PHE A 300 -28.22 20.49 9.23
CA PHE A 300 -28.08 20.80 7.80
C PHE A 300 -29.42 21.11 7.15
N THR A 301 -29.41 22.05 6.22
CA THR A 301 -30.58 22.34 5.40
C THR A 301 -30.87 21.20 4.40
N PRO A 302 -32.13 20.99 3.99
CA PRO A 302 -32.46 20.01 2.97
C PRO A 302 -31.70 20.22 1.64
N GLU A 303 -31.39 21.47 1.28
CA GLU A 303 -30.62 21.85 0.09
C GLU A 303 -29.15 21.40 0.20
N GLU A 304 -28.55 21.44 1.38
CA GLU A 304 -27.20 20.96 1.63
C GLU A 304 -27.13 19.43 1.54
N LEU A 305 -28.09 18.74 2.18
CA LEU A 305 -28.18 17.28 2.14
C LEU A 305 -28.48 16.77 0.73
N LYS A 306 -29.31 17.50 -0.02
CA LYS A 306 -29.63 17.14 -1.42
C LYS A 306 -28.40 17.14 -2.34
N LYS A 307 -27.38 17.93 -2.04
CA LYS A 307 -26.10 17.90 -2.77
C LYS A 307 -25.33 16.59 -2.59
N GLN A 308 -25.61 15.86 -1.52
CA GLN A 308 -24.97 14.57 -1.22
C GLN A 308 -25.69 13.39 -1.88
N VAL A 309 -26.87 13.62 -2.47
CA VAL A 309 -27.62 12.58 -3.16
C VAL A 309 -26.97 12.25 -4.49
N LEU A 310 -26.52 11.02 -4.68
CA LEU A 310 -25.75 10.56 -5.82
C LEU A 310 -26.59 10.11 -7.00
N PHE A 311 -27.90 10.16 -6.91
CA PHE A 311 -28.86 9.81 -7.96
C PHE A 311 -29.81 10.97 -8.25
N ARG A 312 -30.51 10.91 -9.39
CA ARG A 312 -31.49 11.94 -9.80
C ARG A 312 -32.87 11.31 -9.94
N LYS A 313 -33.90 12.13 -9.74
CA LYS A 313 -35.29 11.76 -10.05
C LYS A 313 -35.41 11.25 -11.49
N GLY A 314 -36.11 10.11 -11.67
CA GLY A 314 -36.28 9.45 -12.95
C GLY A 314 -35.14 8.51 -13.36
N ASN A 315 -34.02 8.48 -12.62
CA ASN A 315 -33.00 7.47 -12.86
C ASN A 315 -33.48 6.12 -12.32
N ARG A 316 -33.09 5.05 -13.04
CA ARG A 316 -33.33 3.67 -12.58
C ARG A 316 -32.67 3.45 -11.23
N TYR A 317 -33.37 2.79 -10.29
CA TYR A 317 -32.82 2.45 -8.98
C TYR A 317 -31.49 1.72 -9.12
N ASN A 318 -30.54 2.15 -8.32
CA ASN A 318 -29.21 1.56 -8.21
C ASN A 318 -28.85 1.46 -6.73
N GLN A 319 -28.67 0.25 -6.25
CA GLN A 319 -28.38 0.02 -4.83
C GLN A 319 -27.09 0.69 -4.37
N LYS A 320 -26.07 0.72 -5.23
CA LYS A 320 -24.79 1.35 -4.90
C LYS A 320 -24.98 2.85 -4.63
N ASP A 321 -25.58 3.56 -5.55
CA ASP A 321 -25.81 5.02 -5.42
C ASP A 321 -26.72 5.34 -4.22
N PHE A 322 -27.66 4.45 -3.94
CA PHE A 322 -28.56 4.56 -2.78
C PHE A 322 -27.79 4.45 -1.46
N TYR A 323 -26.97 3.41 -1.26
CA TYR A 323 -26.20 3.26 -0.02
C TYR A 323 -25.02 4.22 0.08
N ASP A 324 -24.37 4.54 -1.03
CA ASP A 324 -23.33 5.56 -1.07
C ASP A 324 -23.90 6.94 -0.67
N THR A 325 -25.16 7.25 -1.04
CA THR A 325 -25.87 8.47 -0.58
C THR A 325 -26.03 8.48 0.94
N ILE A 326 -26.51 7.40 1.52
CA ILE A 326 -26.66 7.28 2.99
C ILE A 326 -25.32 7.48 3.68
N ALA A 327 -24.30 6.77 3.20
CA ALA A 327 -22.95 6.87 3.76
C ALA A 327 -22.39 8.30 3.65
N THR A 328 -22.59 8.99 2.53
CA THR A 328 -22.11 10.36 2.32
C THR A 328 -22.82 11.35 3.26
N ILE A 329 -24.12 11.18 3.49
CA ILE A 329 -24.86 12.00 4.45
C ILE A 329 -24.35 11.75 5.87
N GLN A 330 -24.17 10.49 6.27
CA GLN A 330 -23.61 10.15 7.59
C GLN A 330 -22.19 10.71 7.77
N GLU A 331 -21.35 10.62 6.74
CA GLU A 331 -20.00 11.22 6.76
C GLU A 331 -20.05 12.73 6.95
N GLN A 332 -21.02 13.43 6.32
CA GLN A 332 -21.21 14.88 6.48
C GLN A 332 -21.56 15.26 7.92
N TYR A 333 -22.42 14.47 8.57
CA TYR A 333 -22.73 14.64 9.99
C TYR A 333 -21.52 14.35 10.88
N ALA A 334 -20.80 13.28 10.59
CA ALA A 334 -19.60 12.91 11.32
C ALA A 334 -18.48 13.96 11.20
N ASP A 335 -18.37 14.66 10.05
CA ASP A 335 -17.44 15.79 9.89
C ASP A 335 -17.79 17.02 10.76
N LYS A 336 -19.00 17.03 11.34
CA LYS A 336 -19.48 18.07 12.28
C LYS A 336 -19.60 17.57 13.72
N GLY A 337 -19.01 16.41 14.01
CA GLY A 337 -18.99 15.85 15.36
C GLY A 337 -20.15 14.91 15.70
N TYR A 338 -21.12 14.72 14.83
CA TYR A 338 -22.27 13.85 15.06
C TYR A 338 -21.93 12.40 14.67
N LEU A 339 -21.05 11.77 15.45
CA LEU A 339 -20.56 10.40 15.20
C LEU A 339 -21.67 9.36 15.14
N GLN A 340 -22.72 9.52 15.94
CA GLN A 340 -23.83 8.58 16.07
C GLN A 340 -25.03 8.92 15.18
N ALA A 341 -24.87 9.84 14.23
CA ALA A 341 -25.94 10.20 13.31
C ALA A 341 -26.42 8.97 12.52
N GLN A 342 -27.70 8.69 12.64
CA GLN A 342 -28.36 7.62 11.92
C GLN A 342 -29.21 8.19 10.80
N VAL A 343 -29.09 7.62 9.61
CA VAL A 343 -29.88 7.99 8.44
C VAL A 343 -30.67 6.76 8.01
N VAL A 344 -31.94 6.75 8.31
CA VAL A 344 -32.87 5.63 8.04
C VAL A 344 -33.71 5.97 6.82
N PRO A 345 -33.56 5.22 5.70
CA PRO A 345 -34.37 5.48 4.52
C PRO A 345 -35.77 4.87 4.67
N VAL A 346 -36.79 5.69 4.62
CA VAL A 346 -38.17 5.28 4.48
C VAL A 346 -38.51 5.25 2.99
N LYS A 347 -38.93 4.08 2.51
CA LYS A 347 -39.22 3.81 1.10
C LYS A 347 -40.74 3.81 0.87
N ASP A 348 -41.20 4.58 -0.10
CA ASP A 348 -42.54 4.57 -0.61
C ASP A 348 -42.53 4.28 -2.11
N ILE A 349 -43.05 3.10 -2.49
CA ILE A 349 -43.10 2.66 -3.89
C ILE A 349 -44.53 2.79 -4.41
N GLN A 350 -44.74 3.71 -5.34
CA GLN A 350 -46.03 3.93 -6.00
C GLN A 350 -45.84 3.94 -7.51
N ASN A 351 -46.58 3.11 -8.22
CA ASN A 351 -46.54 3.04 -9.70
C ASN A 351 -45.13 2.90 -10.30
N GLY A 352 -44.25 2.11 -9.67
CA GLY A 352 -42.89 1.91 -10.12
C GLY A 352 -41.92 3.09 -9.81
N ILE A 353 -42.36 4.06 -9.00
CA ILE A 353 -41.56 5.19 -8.53
C ILE A 353 -41.24 5.01 -7.06
N LEU A 354 -39.95 5.01 -6.71
CA LEU A 354 -39.44 4.93 -5.35
C LEU A 354 -39.21 6.34 -4.80
N ASN A 355 -40.15 6.84 -4.00
CA ASN A 355 -39.94 8.05 -3.21
C ASN A 355 -39.20 7.69 -1.92
N LEU A 356 -38.29 8.55 -1.50
CA LEU A 356 -37.39 8.33 -0.36
C LEU A 356 -37.54 9.48 0.63
N THR A 357 -37.82 9.15 1.89
CA THR A 357 -37.65 10.05 3.02
C THR A 357 -36.48 9.55 3.86
N PHE A 358 -35.45 10.36 4.01
CA PHE A 358 -34.35 10.06 4.92
C PHE A 358 -34.70 10.62 6.30
N ASP A 359 -35.07 9.72 7.22
CA ASP A 359 -35.28 10.04 8.63
C ASP A 359 -33.94 10.07 9.34
N ILE A 360 -33.58 11.23 9.88
CA ILE A 360 -32.27 11.51 10.44
C ILE A 360 -32.38 11.71 11.95
N THR A 361 -31.69 10.83 12.68
CA THR A 361 -31.49 11.02 14.11
C THR A 361 -30.05 11.49 14.30
N GLU A 362 -29.86 12.79 14.56
CA GLU A 362 -28.54 13.44 14.58
C GLU A 362 -27.67 12.99 15.75
N GLY A 363 -28.26 12.73 16.90
CA GLY A 363 -27.54 12.34 18.11
C GLY A 363 -26.83 13.53 18.79
N HIS A 364 -25.76 13.25 19.52
CA HIS A 364 -24.97 14.22 20.25
C HIS A 364 -23.67 14.54 19.52
N ILE A 365 -23.10 15.72 19.83
CA ILE A 365 -21.78 16.11 19.38
C ILE A 365 -20.72 15.36 20.21
N PHE A 366 -19.72 14.80 19.56
CA PHE A 366 -18.60 14.12 20.18
C PHE A 366 -17.30 14.91 20.07
N TYR A 367 -16.49 14.83 21.11
CA TYR A 367 -15.14 15.38 21.19
C TYR A 367 -14.15 14.23 21.34
N ILE A 368 -12.91 14.49 20.92
CA ILE A 368 -11.81 13.52 21.12
C ILE A 368 -11.26 13.72 22.54
N ASP A 369 -11.22 12.65 23.33
CA ASP A 369 -10.61 12.68 24.65
C ASP A 369 -9.11 12.37 24.53
N HIS A 370 -8.76 11.21 24.02
CA HIS A 370 -7.37 10.80 23.80
C HIS A 370 -7.16 10.34 22.35
N VAL A 371 -5.91 10.52 21.90
CA VAL A 371 -5.45 10.00 20.59
C VAL A 371 -4.22 9.15 20.83
N ASP A 372 -4.30 7.88 20.50
CA ASP A 372 -3.19 6.95 20.64
C ASP A 372 -2.85 6.24 19.31
N VAL A 373 -1.66 5.61 19.31
CA VAL A 373 -1.18 4.79 18.20
C VAL A 373 -0.66 3.50 18.76
N THR A 374 -1.18 2.38 18.25
CA THR A 374 -0.83 1.03 18.68
C THR A 374 -0.32 0.18 17.51
N GLY A 375 0.18 -1.03 17.78
CA GLY A 375 0.59 -2.01 16.76
C GLY A 375 1.96 -1.75 16.12
N TYR A 376 2.69 -0.69 16.50
CA TYR A 376 4.04 -0.43 16.01
C TYR A 376 5.09 -1.26 16.79
N GLU A 377 6.10 -1.76 16.07
CA GLU A 377 7.18 -2.58 16.66
C GLU A 377 8.56 -1.93 16.49
N HIS A 378 8.88 -1.43 15.31
CA HIS A 378 10.20 -0.94 14.94
C HIS A 378 10.25 0.59 14.82
N THR A 379 9.12 1.23 14.57
CA THR A 379 9.02 2.67 14.37
C THR A 379 8.79 3.40 15.69
N LYS A 380 9.39 4.56 15.85
CA LYS A 380 9.16 5.39 17.04
C LYS A 380 7.76 5.99 17.01
N LYS A 381 7.05 5.99 18.16
CA LYS A 381 5.65 6.49 18.29
C LYS A 381 5.46 7.90 17.70
N TYR A 382 6.41 8.80 17.95
CA TYR A 382 6.32 10.18 17.48
C TYR A 382 6.27 10.31 15.94
N VAL A 383 6.75 9.31 15.20
CA VAL A 383 6.67 9.28 13.73
C VAL A 383 5.22 9.25 13.26
N PHE A 384 4.36 8.54 13.99
CA PHE A 384 2.95 8.45 13.69
C PHE A 384 2.19 9.64 14.24
N THR A 385 2.42 9.99 15.52
CA THR A 385 1.65 11.06 16.20
C THR A 385 1.81 12.41 15.51
N ARG A 386 2.96 12.70 14.91
CA ARG A 386 3.17 13.94 14.14
C ARG A 386 2.43 14.00 12.80
N GLU A 387 1.98 12.86 12.26
CA GLU A 387 1.17 12.80 11.03
C GLU A 387 -0.34 12.88 11.32
N ILE A 388 -0.74 12.80 12.60
CA ILE A 388 -2.13 12.90 13.02
C ILE A 388 -2.52 14.37 13.10
N THR A 389 -3.62 14.72 12.41
CA THR A 389 -4.09 16.11 12.30
C THR A 389 -5.14 16.48 13.34
N ILE A 390 -5.77 15.48 13.98
CA ILE A 390 -6.76 15.65 15.05
C ILE A 390 -6.07 15.52 16.41
N LYS A 391 -6.51 16.33 17.39
CA LYS A 391 -5.89 16.43 18.71
C LYS A 391 -6.91 16.17 19.82
N PRO A 392 -6.46 15.75 21.01
CA PRO A 392 -7.32 15.74 22.20
C PRO A 392 -7.99 17.11 22.43
N GLY A 393 -9.31 17.10 22.71
CA GLY A 393 -10.15 18.28 22.85
C GLY A 393 -10.77 18.79 21.54
N ASP A 394 -10.32 18.32 20.38
CA ASP A 394 -10.94 18.70 19.11
C ASP A 394 -12.34 18.08 18.98
N LEU A 395 -13.21 18.76 18.22
CA LEU A 395 -14.45 18.17 17.74
C LEU A 395 -14.14 16.94 16.90
N TYR A 396 -14.91 15.86 17.06
CA TYR A 396 -14.83 14.70 16.18
C TYR A 396 -15.01 15.14 14.72
N ASP A 397 -14.08 14.79 13.87
CA ASP A 397 -14.06 15.14 12.45
C ASP A 397 -13.54 13.93 11.65
N ASN A 398 -14.46 13.25 10.98
CA ASN A 398 -14.19 12.06 10.21
C ASN A 398 -13.20 12.32 9.06
N SER A 399 -13.30 13.50 8.43
CA SER A 399 -12.38 13.91 7.36
C SER A 399 -10.95 14.07 7.86
N LYS A 400 -10.74 14.70 9.04
CA LYS A 400 -9.41 14.81 9.67
C LYS A 400 -8.87 13.44 10.07
N ILE A 401 -9.71 12.54 10.60
CA ILE A 401 -9.32 11.17 10.97
C ILE A 401 -8.88 10.37 9.75
N LYS A 402 -9.68 10.35 8.68
CA LYS A 402 -9.32 9.70 7.40
C LYS A 402 -8.05 10.29 6.78
N ARG A 403 -7.87 11.62 6.91
CA ARG A 403 -6.66 12.28 6.45
C ARG A 403 -5.45 11.84 7.25
N SER A 404 -5.54 11.75 8.58
CA SER A 404 -4.48 11.23 9.45
C SER A 404 -4.11 9.79 9.05
N GLN A 405 -5.10 8.94 8.84
CA GLN A 405 -4.91 7.58 8.33
C GLN A 405 -4.13 7.58 7.01
N THR A 406 -4.52 8.42 6.07
CA THR A 406 -3.86 8.55 4.77
C THR A 406 -2.42 9.03 4.90
N LYS A 407 -2.15 10.00 5.77
CA LYS A 407 -0.79 10.50 6.03
C LYS A 407 0.12 9.40 6.62
N ILE A 408 -0.39 8.61 7.55
CA ILE A 408 0.33 7.46 8.12
C ILE A 408 0.61 6.41 7.02
N MET A 409 -0.39 6.08 6.19
CA MET A 409 -0.21 5.16 5.06
C MET A 409 0.83 5.67 4.04
N ASN A 410 0.89 6.98 3.82
CA ASN A 410 1.83 7.63 2.89
C ASN A 410 3.30 7.61 3.37
N LEU A 411 3.60 7.16 4.59
CA LEU A 411 4.97 6.88 5.04
C LEU A 411 5.66 5.82 4.15
N GLY A 412 4.86 4.93 3.50
CA GLY A 412 5.31 4.00 2.47
C GLY A 412 5.83 2.66 2.98
N PHE A 413 5.94 2.48 4.29
CA PHE A 413 6.32 1.22 4.95
C PHE A 413 5.22 0.68 5.88
N ILE A 414 4.01 1.21 5.78
CA ILE A 414 2.84 0.75 6.54
C ILE A 414 1.94 -0.06 5.60
N ASN A 415 1.56 -1.26 6.03
CA ASN A 415 0.67 -2.14 5.28
C ASN A 415 -0.79 -1.79 5.47
N ASP A 416 -1.19 -1.43 6.70
CA ASP A 416 -2.57 -1.09 7.05
C ASP A 416 -2.60 -0.15 8.27
N VAL A 417 -3.67 0.63 8.38
CA VAL A 417 -3.99 1.46 9.53
C VAL A 417 -5.47 1.30 9.83
N GLN A 418 -5.79 0.70 10.95
CA GLN A 418 -7.15 0.52 11.42
C GLN A 418 -7.48 1.60 12.45
N ILE A 419 -8.66 2.20 12.31
CA ILE A 419 -9.14 3.23 13.22
C ILE A 419 -10.04 2.56 14.25
N GLY A 420 -9.65 2.60 15.51
CA GLY A 420 -10.43 2.18 16.66
C GLY A 420 -11.08 3.39 17.35
N LEU A 421 -12.35 3.28 17.66
CA LEU A 421 -13.07 4.26 18.48
C LEU A 421 -13.52 3.55 19.74
N GLN A 422 -13.17 4.09 20.90
CA GLN A 422 -13.56 3.54 22.19
C GLN A 422 -14.37 4.58 22.97
N PRO A 423 -15.53 4.18 23.54
CA PRO A 423 -16.30 5.07 24.40
C PRO A 423 -15.51 5.35 25.68
N THR A 424 -15.63 6.58 26.19
CA THR A 424 -15.05 6.98 27.47
C THR A 424 -16.11 6.99 28.58
N ALA A 425 -15.70 7.25 29.81
CA ALA A 425 -16.63 7.46 30.92
C ALA A 425 -17.54 8.71 30.72
N GLN A 426 -17.13 9.64 29.87
CA GLN A 426 -17.92 10.81 29.51
C GLN A 426 -18.71 10.51 28.22
N PRO A 427 -20.04 10.71 28.23
CA PRO A 427 -20.90 10.26 27.12
C PRO A 427 -20.72 11.03 25.81
N ASP A 428 -20.09 12.21 25.86
CA ASP A 428 -19.83 13.11 24.74
C ASP A 428 -18.37 13.03 24.23
N LYS A 429 -17.58 12.08 24.75
CA LYS A 429 -16.17 11.91 24.38
C LYS A 429 -15.84 10.52 23.89
N VAL A 430 -14.88 10.43 22.98
CA VAL A 430 -14.36 9.17 22.44
C VAL A 430 -12.83 9.18 22.42
N ASP A 431 -12.25 8.01 22.72
CA ASP A 431 -10.83 7.76 22.49
C ASP A 431 -10.62 7.23 21.08
N LEU A 432 -9.58 7.75 20.43
CA LEU A 432 -9.21 7.42 19.07
C LEU A 432 -7.88 6.67 19.07
N ASP A 433 -7.89 5.44 18.58
CA ASP A 433 -6.69 4.62 18.38
C ASP A 433 -6.41 4.39 16.89
N PHE A 434 -5.16 4.64 16.48
CA PHE A 434 -4.65 4.28 15.17
C PHE A 434 -3.82 3.00 15.29
N ASN A 435 -4.42 1.85 15.06
CA ASN A 435 -3.71 0.57 15.07
C ASN A 435 -2.98 0.38 13.74
N VAL A 436 -1.65 0.47 13.77
CA VAL A 436 -0.80 0.40 12.59
C VAL A 436 -0.22 -1.01 12.41
N VAL A 437 -0.20 -1.48 11.17
CA VAL A 437 0.47 -2.72 10.79
C VAL A 437 1.69 -2.36 9.98
N GLU A 438 2.87 -2.49 10.58
CA GLU A 438 4.13 -2.18 9.90
C GLU A 438 4.43 -3.20 8.80
N GLY A 439 4.94 -2.71 7.68
CA GLY A 439 5.48 -3.50 6.59
C GLY A 439 7.00 -3.56 6.64
N ARG A 440 7.59 -4.14 5.60
CA ARG A 440 9.05 -4.19 5.46
C ARG A 440 9.54 -2.85 4.90
N PRO A 441 10.37 -2.09 5.63
CA PRO A 441 10.85 -0.79 5.17
C PRO A 441 11.99 -0.89 4.16
N GLY A 442 12.66 -2.03 4.08
CA GLY A 442 13.78 -2.28 3.16
C GLY A 442 13.30 -2.90 1.85
N MET A 443 13.76 -2.35 0.73
CA MET A 443 13.49 -2.87 -0.61
C MET A 443 14.79 -2.93 -1.40
N PHE A 444 15.06 -4.09 -1.97
CA PHE A 444 16.13 -4.31 -2.93
C PHE A 444 15.51 -4.51 -4.31
N THR A 445 15.97 -3.78 -5.30
CA THR A 445 15.54 -3.93 -6.69
C THR A 445 16.77 -4.16 -7.56
N ALA A 446 16.70 -5.15 -8.43
CA ALA A 446 17.67 -5.38 -9.49
C ALA A 446 16.92 -5.73 -10.77
N GLY A 447 17.28 -5.09 -11.87
CA GLY A 447 16.59 -5.29 -13.13
C GLY A 447 17.42 -4.85 -14.33
N LEU A 448 16.91 -5.16 -15.51
CA LEU A 448 17.40 -4.65 -16.79
C LEU A 448 16.36 -3.72 -17.36
N ALA A 449 16.78 -2.60 -17.89
CA ALA A 449 15.92 -1.64 -18.57
C ALA A 449 16.55 -1.20 -19.89
N MET A 450 15.73 -0.71 -20.77
CA MET A 450 16.16 -0.12 -22.03
C MET A 450 15.46 1.21 -22.22
N SER A 451 16.21 2.24 -22.52
CA SER A 451 15.65 3.54 -22.91
C SER A 451 16.21 3.97 -24.24
N SER A 452 15.47 4.80 -24.95
CA SER A 452 15.94 5.40 -26.21
C SER A 452 17.13 6.35 -26.02
N MET A 453 17.42 6.74 -24.77
CA MET A 453 18.51 7.65 -24.43
C MET A 453 19.79 6.97 -24.00
N ASP A 454 19.63 5.96 -23.15
CA ASP A 454 20.73 5.36 -22.41
C ASP A 454 20.95 3.89 -22.86
N GLY A 455 20.25 3.45 -23.93
CA GLY A 455 20.31 2.09 -24.46
C GLY A 455 19.87 1.03 -23.45
N LEU A 456 20.48 -0.14 -23.50
CA LEU A 456 20.28 -1.22 -22.52
C LEU A 456 21.18 -0.98 -21.31
N TYR A 457 20.56 -0.97 -20.13
CA TYR A 457 21.30 -0.83 -18.85
C TYR A 457 20.72 -1.72 -17.76
N GLY A 458 21.56 -2.02 -16.78
CA GLY A 458 21.16 -2.62 -15.53
C GLY A 458 20.86 -1.56 -14.46
N GLU A 459 19.92 -1.82 -13.61
CA GLU A 459 19.64 -1.03 -12.41
C GLU A 459 19.75 -1.90 -11.17
N VAL A 460 20.46 -1.40 -10.17
CA VAL A 460 20.45 -1.95 -8.81
C VAL A 460 20.11 -0.82 -7.86
N SER A 461 19.10 -1.02 -7.04
CA SER A 461 18.77 -0.05 -5.99
C SER A 461 18.48 -0.71 -4.65
N ILE A 462 18.94 -0.06 -3.59
CA ILE A 462 18.69 -0.42 -2.20
C ILE A 462 17.98 0.79 -1.57
N ASN A 463 16.75 0.58 -1.13
CA ASN A 463 15.94 1.63 -0.51
C ASN A 463 15.54 1.20 0.89
N HIS A 464 15.72 2.07 1.86
CA HIS A 464 15.24 1.90 3.22
C HIS A 464 14.37 3.09 3.62
N LEU A 465 13.07 2.85 3.85
CA LEU A 465 12.07 3.92 4.06
C LEU A 465 11.94 4.36 5.52
N ASN A 466 12.54 3.62 6.46
CA ASN A 466 12.38 3.86 7.89
C ASN A 466 13.71 3.65 8.63
N LEU A 467 14.75 4.37 8.23
CA LEU A 467 16.07 4.27 8.84
C LEU A 467 15.99 4.66 10.33
N PHE A 468 16.52 3.79 11.20
CA PHE A 468 16.49 3.92 12.66
C PHE A 468 15.09 4.08 13.28
N GLY A 469 14.03 3.65 12.59
CA GLY A 469 12.65 3.81 13.05
C GLY A 469 12.15 5.26 13.08
N ARG A 470 12.75 6.16 12.29
CA ARG A 470 12.47 7.61 12.28
C ARG A 470 11.76 8.11 11.01
N ALA A 471 11.28 7.20 10.15
CA ALA A 471 10.77 7.50 8.80
C ALA A 471 11.77 8.28 7.92
N GLN A 472 13.05 8.16 8.20
CA GLN A 472 14.09 8.67 7.33
C GLN A 472 14.31 7.67 6.18
N ARG A 473 14.54 8.19 4.99
CA ARG A 473 14.75 7.37 3.79
C ARG A 473 16.20 7.42 3.39
N LEU A 474 16.79 6.27 3.12
CA LEU A 474 18.10 6.14 2.53
C LEU A 474 17.98 5.33 1.23
N SER A 475 18.48 5.86 0.15
CA SER A 475 18.45 5.21 -1.17
C SER A 475 19.84 5.22 -1.78
N LEU A 476 20.31 4.06 -2.20
CA LEU A 476 21.45 3.90 -3.06
C LEU A 476 20.96 3.32 -4.39
N ARG A 477 21.18 4.05 -5.48
CA ARG A 477 20.81 3.66 -6.84
C ARG A 477 22.04 3.64 -7.73
N THR A 478 22.18 2.58 -8.50
CA THR A 478 23.23 2.44 -9.50
C THR A 478 22.62 2.02 -10.81
N LEU A 479 22.91 2.78 -11.88
CA LEU A 479 22.62 2.40 -13.25
C LEU A 479 23.96 2.07 -13.93
N PHE A 480 23.99 0.99 -14.71
CA PHE A 480 25.19 0.58 -15.41
C PHE A 480 24.84 0.01 -16.79
N GLY A 481 25.39 0.60 -17.82
CA GLY A 481 25.19 0.23 -19.20
C GLY A 481 26.32 0.76 -20.07
N LYS A 482 26.22 0.51 -21.37
CA LYS A 482 27.18 1.04 -22.32
C LYS A 482 27.14 2.58 -22.36
N GLU A 483 25.94 3.14 -22.39
CA GLU A 483 25.68 4.58 -22.56
C GLU A 483 25.55 5.34 -21.23
N ILE A 484 25.39 4.64 -20.09
CA ILE A 484 25.15 5.24 -18.78
C ILE A 484 25.90 4.52 -17.69
N LEU A 485 26.47 5.31 -16.76
CA LEU A 485 26.93 4.87 -15.46
C LEU A 485 26.55 5.94 -14.45
N ASP A 486 25.64 5.59 -13.53
CA ASP A 486 25.09 6.51 -12.53
C ASP A 486 25.19 5.89 -11.14
N TYR A 487 25.69 6.65 -10.20
CA TYR A 487 25.71 6.33 -8.77
C TYR A 487 25.02 7.48 -8.04
N THR A 488 23.91 7.21 -7.40
CA THR A 488 23.18 8.22 -6.63
C THR A 488 22.93 7.70 -5.22
N LEU A 489 23.37 8.45 -4.21
CA LEU A 489 23.09 8.25 -2.80
C LEU A 489 22.18 9.37 -2.34
N SER A 490 20.98 9.04 -1.86
CA SER A 490 19.99 9.99 -1.37
C SER A 490 19.64 9.69 0.06
N TRP A 491 19.61 10.72 0.90
CA TRP A 491 19.03 10.68 2.23
C TRP A 491 17.94 11.74 2.35
N TYR A 492 16.83 11.38 2.98
CA TYR A 492 15.68 12.26 3.11
C TYR A 492 15.00 12.05 4.46
N THR A 493 14.60 13.15 5.11
CA THR A 493 13.70 13.15 6.26
C THR A 493 12.49 14.05 6.01
N PRO A 494 11.25 13.58 6.29
CA PRO A 494 10.05 14.40 6.09
C PRO A 494 9.84 15.48 7.17
N TRP A 495 10.58 15.39 8.29
CA TRP A 495 10.45 16.30 9.43
C TRP A 495 11.80 16.72 9.97
N ILE A 496 11.95 18.01 10.25
CA ILE A 496 13.10 18.62 10.94
C ILE A 496 12.61 19.41 12.14
N PHE A 497 13.22 19.22 13.31
CA PHE A 497 12.92 19.97 14.54
C PHE A 497 11.41 19.99 14.88
N ASP A 498 10.76 18.81 14.76
CA ASP A 498 9.31 18.62 15.00
C ASP A 498 8.37 19.53 14.18
N LYS A 499 8.90 20.09 13.09
CA LYS A 499 8.12 20.86 12.10
C LYS A 499 7.91 20.05 10.82
N PRO A 500 6.79 20.20 10.12
CA PRO A 500 6.51 19.53 8.85
C PRO A 500 7.38 20.13 7.73
N THR A 501 8.69 20.05 7.90
CA THR A 501 9.70 20.54 6.96
C THR A 501 10.62 19.40 6.60
N SER A 502 10.69 19.05 5.32
CA SER A 502 11.56 18.00 4.82
C SER A 502 12.99 18.51 4.61
N LEU A 503 13.96 17.61 4.74
CA LEU A 503 15.33 17.83 4.34
C LEU A 503 15.80 16.64 3.49
N GLY A 504 16.35 16.94 2.33
CA GLY A 504 16.95 15.98 1.41
C GLY A 504 18.40 16.30 1.13
N LEU A 505 19.22 15.26 1.04
CA LEU A 505 20.63 15.33 0.62
C LEU A 505 20.83 14.28 -0.49
N ASP A 506 21.32 14.72 -1.64
CA ASP A 506 21.68 13.84 -2.74
C ASP A 506 23.16 14.01 -3.05
N LEU A 507 23.86 12.90 -3.25
CA LEU A 507 25.22 12.83 -3.81
C LEU A 507 25.17 11.98 -5.06
N PHE A 508 25.75 12.44 -6.14
CA PHE A 508 25.69 11.72 -7.40
C PHE A 508 27.00 11.82 -8.19
N ASN A 509 27.22 10.77 -8.97
CA ASN A 509 28.30 10.69 -9.97
C ASN A 509 27.74 9.97 -11.18
N THR A 510 27.46 10.75 -12.22
CA THR A 510 26.82 10.27 -13.45
C THR A 510 27.76 10.45 -14.62
N ARG A 511 27.89 9.43 -15.45
CA ARG A 511 28.57 9.48 -16.75
C ARG A 511 27.57 9.02 -17.80
N ARG A 512 27.38 9.83 -18.84
CA ARG A 512 26.50 9.53 -19.96
C ARG A 512 27.15 9.79 -21.29
N TYR A 513 26.97 8.90 -22.24
CA TYR A 513 27.26 9.15 -23.63
C TYR A 513 26.07 9.89 -24.26
N ARG A 514 26.36 11.00 -24.93
CA ARG A 514 25.33 11.84 -25.56
C ARG A 514 25.44 11.74 -27.07
N SER A 515 24.31 11.57 -27.75
CA SER A 515 24.20 11.53 -29.20
C SER A 515 23.22 12.59 -29.68
N PHE A 516 23.45 13.14 -30.86
CA PHE A 516 22.53 14.03 -31.57
C PHE A 516 21.83 13.31 -32.74
N SER A 517 22.18 12.05 -33.01
CA SER A 517 21.55 11.17 -33.97
C SER A 517 21.71 9.71 -33.51
N THR A 518 20.99 8.80 -34.15
CA THR A 518 21.00 7.36 -33.84
C THR A 518 22.33 6.68 -34.12
N GLU A 519 23.16 7.25 -34.99
CA GLU A 519 24.34 6.54 -35.51
C GLU A 519 25.65 6.91 -34.83
N ASN A 520 25.77 8.08 -34.21
CA ASN A 520 27.06 8.56 -33.71
C ASN A 520 27.01 9.17 -32.31
N GLN A 521 27.86 8.71 -31.43
CA GLN A 521 28.15 9.35 -30.16
C GLN A 521 28.72 10.76 -30.41
N ALA A 522 28.15 11.77 -29.79
CA ALA A 522 28.61 13.14 -29.93
C ALA A 522 29.69 13.49 -28.89
N TYR A 523 29.44 13.16 -27.62
CA TYR A 523 30.37 13.44 -26.52
C TYR A 523 30.04 12.60 -25.28
N THR A 524 30.98 12.57 -24.34
CA THR A 524 30.81 12.02 -23.00
C THR A 524 30.60 13.17 -22.01
N GLU A 525 29.54 13.09 -21.21
CA GLU A 525 29.22 14.01 -20.13
C GLU A 525 29.38 13.29 -18.79
N LYS A 526 30.23 13.84 -17.90
CA LYS A 526 30.39 13.37 -16.55
C LYS A 526 29.96 14.49 -15.58
N ARG A 527 29.07 14.19 -14.65
CA ARG A 527 28.62 15.11 -13.59
C ARG A 527 28.87 14.49 -12.23
N ILE A 528 29.59 15.21 -11.37
CA ILE A 528 29.79 14.84 -9.97
C ILE A 528 29.29 16.01 -9.14
N GLY A 529 28.43 15.72 -8.18
CA GLY A 529 27.87 16.81 -7.39
C GLY A 529 27.09 16.37 -6.17
N GLY A 530 26.54 17.38 -5.52
CA GLY A 530 25.67 17.22 -4.38
C GLY A 530 24.54 18.24 -4.40
N ARG A 531 23.43 17.86 -3.78
CA ARG A 531 22.25 18.71 -3.67
C ARG A 531 21.68 18.64 -2.27
N ILE A 532 21.33 19.79 -1.71
CA ILE A 532 20.55 19.91 -0.48
C ILE A 532 19.20 20.55 -0.80
N LYS A 533 18.12 20.03 -0.22
CA LYS A 533 16.77 20.57 -0.38
C LYS A 533 16.10 20.67 0.97
N VAL A 534 15.46 21.81 1.23
CA VAL A 534 14.63 22.05 2.40
C VAL A 534 13.22 22.35 1.93
N GLY A 535 12.22 21.62 2.43
CA GLY A 535 10.85 21.70 1.95
C GLY A 535 9.84 21.84 3.07
N PRO A 536 9.47 23.08 3.49
CA PRO A 536 8.34 23.29 4.37
C PRO A 536 7.03 22.87 3.68
N ARG A 537 6.12 22.26 4.44
CA ARG A 537 4.82 21.77 3.99
C ARG A 537 3.71 22.53 4.72
N PHE A 538 2.70 22.97 3.99
CA PHE A 538 1.62 23.81 4.51
C PHE A 538 0.26 23.21 4.18
N ASN A 539 -0.75 23.58 4.94
CA ASN A 539 -2.14 23.19 4.73
C ASN A 539 -2.28 21.69 4.47
N ASP A 540 -1.81 20.90 5.43
CA ASP A 540 -1.86 19.43 5.37
C ASP A 540 -1.23 18.82 4.11
N ASP A 541 -0.08 19.37 3.67
CA ASP A 541 0.70 18.94 2.52
C ASP A 541 0.10 19.29 1.15
N ILE A 542 -1.01 20.04 1.08
CA ILE A 542 -1.55 20.53 -0.19
C ILE A 542 -0.58 21.52 -0.83
N TYR A 543 -0.03 22.45 -0.05
CA TYR A 543 0.96 23.41 -0.51
C TYR A 543 2.35 22.96 -0.07
N GLN A 544 3.27 22.86 -1.02
CA GLN A 544 4.64 22.46 -0.80
C GLN A 544 5.58 23.53 -1.36
N LEU A 545 6.51 23.99 -0.55
CA LEU A 545 7.61 24.84 -0.98
C LEU A 545 8.90 24.06 -0.80
N SER A 546 9.81 24.11 -1.77
CA SER A 546 11.12 23.49 -1.66
C SER A 546 12.18 24.51 -2.07
N LEU A 547 13.16 24.72 -1.20
CA LEU A 547 14.35 25.51 -1.48
C LEU A 547 15.53 24.55 -1.64
N GLY A 548 16.29 24.70 -2.70
CA GLY A 548 17.40 23.82 -3.02
C GLY A 548 18.68 24.59 -3.32
N TYR A 549 19.80 23.98 -2.99
CA TYR A 549 21.11 24.36 -3.48
C TYR A 549 21.78 23.11 -4.06
N SER A 550 22.39 23.23 -5.23
CA SER A 550 23.19 22.18 -5.84
C SER A 550 24.52 22.74 -6.34
N PHE A 551 25.54 21.90 -6.20
CA PHE A 551 26.86 22.13 -6.80
C PHE A 551 27.19 20.91 -7.65
N GLU A 552 27.58 21.15 -8.91
CA GLU A 552 27.89 20.14 -9.91
C GLU A 552 29.21 20.50 -10.62
N HIS A 553 30.13 19.54 -10.68
CA HIS A 553 31.32 19.60 -11.55
C HIS A 553 30.99 18.80 -12.81
N ILE A 554 30.95 19.48 -13.93
CA ILE A 554 30.58 18.94 -15.25
C ILE A 554 31.87 18.81 -16.06
N ASP A 555 32.18 17.64 -16.58
CA ASP A 555 33.33 17.35 -17.43
C ASP A 555 32.86 16.81 -18.77
N ILE A 556 33.10 17.54 -19.84
CA ILE A 556 32.79 17.20 -21.24
C ILE A 556 34.04 16.76 -21.93
N TYR A 557 34.09 15.51 -22.36
CA TYR A 557 35.22 14.89 -23.01
C TYR A 557 34.78 13.92 -24.12
N ASP A 558 35.75 13.32 -24.84
CA ASP A 558 35.51 12.41 -25.98
C ASP A 558 34.53 13.01 -27.02
N VAL A 559 34.68 14.31 -27.30
CA VAL A 559 33.84 14.98 -28.30
C VAL A 559 34.33 14.57 -29.69
N GLU A 560 33.44 14.04 -30.52
CA GLU A 560 33.75 13.72 -31.91
C GLU A 560 34.12 14.97 -32.73
N GLN A 561 35.05 14.84 -33.66
CA GLN A 561 35.58 15.99 -34.43
C GLN A 561 34.52 16.85 -35.14
N GLN A 562 33.50 16.21 -35.63
CA GLN A 562 32.40 16.91 -36.35
C GLN A 562 31.58 17.81 -35.42
N PHE A 563 31.51 17.53 -34.12
CA PHE A 563 30.76 18.31 -33.12
C PHE A 563 31.65 19.26 -32.31
N GLN A 564 32.96 19.15 -32.44
CA GLN A 564 33.91 19.96 -31.68
C GLN A 564 33.91 21.41 -32.15
N CYS A 565 33.89 22.37 -31.22
CA CYS A 565 33.95 23.80 -31.53
C CYS A 565 35.26 24.16 -32.25
N LYS A 566 35.15 24.88 -33.33
CA LYS A 566 36.25 25.47 -34.09
C LYS A 566 36.42 26.93 -33.69
N PRO A 567 37.61 27.52 -33.86
CA PRO A 567 37.81 28.95 -33.63
C PRO A 567 36.81 29.82 -34.40
N GLY A 568 36.08 30.69 -33.67
CA GLY A 568 35.06 31.58 -34.25
C GLY A 568 33.68 30.95 -34.51
N GLN A 569 33.47 29.68 -34.15
CA GLN A 569 32.18 29.04 -34.27
C GLN A 569 31.29 29.40 -33.06
N ASP A 570 30.02 29.62 -33.30
CA ASP A 570 29.02 29.88 -32.26
C ASP A 570 28.95 28.70 -31.23
N PRO A 571 29.21 28.99 -29.95
CA PRO A 571 29.14 27.99 -28.88
C PRO A 571 27.82 27.24 -28.76
N ALA A 572 26.72 27.83 -29.23
CA ALA A 572 25.39 27.20 -29.23
C ALA A 572 25.25 26.03 -30.24
N THR A 573 26.17 25.97 -31.22
CA THR A 573 26.11 25.03 -32.38
C THR A 573 27.26 24.02 -32.38
N CYS A 574 28.02 23.96 -31.33
CA CYS A 574 29.18 23.02 -31.16
C CYS A 574 29.37 22.60 -29.72
N ILE A 575 30.19 21.62 -29.45
CA ILE A 575 30.48 21.11 -28.12
C ILE A 575 31.92 21.48 -27.75
N ALA A 576 32.09 22.31 -26.72
CA ALA A 576 33.35 22.64 -26.13
C ALA A 576 33.77 21.52 -25.14
N LYS A 577 34.99 21.02 -25.30
CA LYS A 577 35.63 20.16 -24.29
C LYS A 577 36.04 21.00 -23.08
N GLY A 578 35.85 20.43 -21.89
CA GLY A 578 36.35 21.11 -20.70
C GLY A 578 35.55 20.79 -19.45
N LYS A 579 35.95 21.45 -18.37
CA LYS A 579 35.34 21.33 -17.06
C LYS A 579 34.60 22.62 -16.74
N THR A 580 33.45 22.48 -16.13
CA THR A 580 32.55 23.60 -15.80
C THR A 580 31.98 23.35 -14.41
N ASP A 581 32.04 24.32 -13.53
CA ASP A 581 31.40 24.29 -12.23
C ASP A 581 30.07 25.00 -12.30
N LEU A 582 29.01 24.29 -11.91
CA LEU A 582 27.65 24.80 -11.91
C LEU A 582 27.12 24.84 -10.47
N SER A 583 26.91 26.03 -9.95
CA SER A 583 26.35 26.27 -8.62
C SER A 583 24.96 26.87 -8.78
N THR A 584 23.93 26.25 -8.22
CA THR A 584 22.53 26.59 -8.49
C THR A 584 21.71 26.70 -7.21
N ILE A 585 20.97 27.80 -7.05
CA ILE A 585 19.87 27.92 -6.08
C ILE A 585 18.57 27.69 -6.82
N SER A 586 17.66 26.92 -6.21
CA SER A 586 16.35 26.63 -6.76
C SER A 586 15.24 26.84 -5.73
N THR A 587 14.07 27.20 -6.22
CA THR A 587 12.83 27.20 -5.46
C THR A 587 11.75 26.50 -6.29
N ASP A 588 11.07 25.54 -5.67
CA ASP A 588 9.94 24.84 -6.28
C ASP A 588 8.71 25.04 -5.39
N PHE A 589 7.63 25.50 -5.98
CA PHE A 589 6.33 25.58 -5.36
C PHE A 589 5.38 24.57 -6.01
N ALA A 590 4.64 23.80 -5.21
CA ALA A 590 3.67 22.85 -5.72
C ALA A 590 2.37 22.88 -4.93
N ILE A 591 1.27 22.65 -5.65
CA ILE A 591 -0.07 22.41 -5.13
C ILE A 591 -0.47 21.00 -5.54
N ASP A 592 -0.75 20.13 -4.58
CA ASP A 592 -1.12 18.72 -4.83
C ASP A 592 -2.43 18.39 -4.13
N THR A 593 -3.50 18.25 -4.92
CA THR A 593 -4.85 17.91 -4.46
C THR A 593 -5.27 16.52 -4.88
N ARG A 594 -4.32 15.67 -5.32
CA ARG A 594 -4.61 14.32 -5.78
C ARG A 594 -5.10 13.45 -4.62
N ASP A 595 -6.06 12.58 -4.93
CA ASP A 595 -6.62 11.60 -3.98
C ASP A 595 -5.61 10.54 -3.54
N ASN A 596 -4.65 10.22 -4.40
CA ASN A 596 -3.56 9.30 -4.14
C ASN A 596 -2.30 9.75 -4.88
N ILE A 597 -1.16 9.79 -4.18
CA ILE A 597 0.11 10.25 -4.79
C ILE A 597 0.72 9.20 -5.74
N TRP A 598 0.38 7.91 -5.57
CA TRP A 598 0.97 6.79 -6.32
C TRP A 598 0.13 6.37 -7.53
N ASP A 599 -1.19 6.39 -7.40
CA ASP A 599 -2.13 5.95 -8.44
C ASP A 599 -3.36 6.88 -8.40
N PRO A 600 -3.21 8.14 -8.85
CA PRO A 600 -4.26 9.14 -8.73
C PRO A 600 -5.42 8.84 -9.68
N THR A 601 -6.65 8.99 -9.14
CA THR A 601 -7.86 8.88 -9.93
C THR A 601 -8.57 10.23 -10.09
N ARG A 602 -8.29 11.20 -9.20
CA ARG A 602 -8.86 12.54 -9.21
C ARG A 602 -7.86 13.56 -8.67
N GLY A 603 -8.06 14.81 -9.06
CA GLY A 603 -7.30 15.94 -8.56
C GLY A 603 -6.16 16.35 -9.49
N TRP A 604 -5.43 17.35 -9.07
CA TRP A 604 -4.34 17.97 -9.83
C TRP A 604 -3.08 18.13 -8.98
N ARG A 605 -1.98 18.14 -9.69
CA ARG A 605 -0.70 18.58 -9.15
C ARG A 605 -0.11 19.62 -10.09
N ASN A 606 0.01 20.85 -9.61
CA ASN A 606 0.66 21.96 -10.31
C ASN A 606 1.97 22.29 -9.59
N SER A 607 3.05 22.47 -10.34
CA SER A 607 4.33 22.90 -9.79
C SER A 607 4.99 23.94 -10.66
N LEU A 608 5.64 24.90 -10.01
CA LEU A 608 6.44 25.95 -10.63
C LEU A 608 7.79 25.98 -9.94
N GLY A 609 8.85 25.77 -10.73
CA GLY A 609 10.24 25.80 -10.28
C GLY A 609 11.00 26.95 -10.94
N LEU A 610 11.74 27.67 -10.14
CA LEU A 610 12.70 28.70 -10.59
C LEU A 610 14.08 28.31 -10.08
N ALA A 611 15.09 28.43 -10.92
CA ALA A 611 16.45 28.23 -10.49
C ALA A 611 17.39 29.28 -11.09
N LEU A 612 18.39 29.66 -10.31
CA LEU A 612 19.43 30.60 -10.70
C LEU A 612 20.78 29.91 -10.48
N ALA A 613 21.51 29.78 -11.55
CA ALA A 613 22.89 29.28 -11.54
C ALA A 613 23.86 30.44 -11.80
N GLY A 614 25.03 30.38 -11.17
CA GLY A 614 26.05 31.41 -11.38
C GLY A 614 25.79 32.72 -10.61
N GLY A 615 26.38 33.79 -11.10
CA GLY A 615 26.27 35.14 -10.49
C GLY A 615 26.64 35.14 -9.00
N PRO A 616 25.70 35.48 -8.11
CA PRO A 616 25.97 35.57 -6.67
C PRO A 616 26.19 34.20 -6.01
N VAL A 617 25.84 33.12 -6.66
CA VAL A 617 25.96 31.74 -6.12
C VAL A 617 27.33 31.13 -6.48
N GLY A 618 28.04 31.74 -7.42
CA GLY A 618 29.32 31.23 -7.93
C GLY A 618 29.15 30.23 -9.06
N GLY A 619 30.24 29.69 -9.56
CA GLY A 619 30.27 28.79 -10.73
C GLY A 619 30.64 29.52 -12.01
N ASP A 620 30.74 28.76 -13.10
CA ASP A 620 31.25 29.25 -14.40
C ASP A 620 30.13 29.72 -15.36
N LEU A 621 28.90 29.24 -15.16
CA LEU A 621 27.75 29.58 -16.00
C LEU A 621 26.69 30.38 -15.25
N ASP A 622 26.24 31.46 -15.86
CA ASP A 622 25.18 32.32 -15.37
C ASP A 622 23.90 32.00 -16.16
N LEU A 623 23.02 31.19 -15.58
CA LEU A 623 21.78 30.71 -16.21
C LEU A 623 20.59 30.85 -15.27
N TRP A 624 19.42 31.16 -15.78
CA TRP A 624 18.19 31.00 -15.04
C TRP A 624 17.26 29.97 -15.72
N TYR A 625 16.54 29.25 -14.91
CA TYR A 625 15.64 28.20 -15.34
C TYR A 625 14.24 28.47 -14.81
N LEU A 626 13.26 28.21 -15.67
CA LEU A 626 11.85 28.17 -15.33
C LEU A 626 11.29 26.81 -15.72
N ASN A 627 10.69 26.10 -14.79
CA ASN A 627 10.01 24.84 -15.03
C ASN A 627 8.58 24.92 -14.48
N ALA A 628 7.61 24.61 -15.31
CA ALA A 628 6.22 24.50 -14.91
C ALA A 628 5.67 23.12 -15.31
N ARG A 629 4.94 22.52 -14.39
CA ARG A 629 4.29 21.22 -14.64
C ARG A 629 2.89 21.23 -14.06
N SER A 630 1.93 20.75 -14.87
CA SER A 630 0.54 20.59 -14.46
C SER A 630 0.09 19.17 -14.82
N ILE A 631 -0.43 18.42 -13.85
CA ILE A 631 -1.01 17.11 -14.04
C ILE A 631 -2.43 17.15 -13.49
N PHE A 632 -3.40 16.81 -14.34
CA PHE A 632 -4.81 16.71 -13.99
C PHE A 632 -5.29 15.28 -14.18
N ASN A 633 -6.00 14.75 -13.18
CA ASN A 633 -6.57 13.40 -13.20
C ASN A 633 -8.08 13.50 -12.99
N TYR A 634 -8.84 12.82 -13.84
CA TYR A 634 -10.29 12.80 -13.77
C TYR A 634 -10.82 11.40 -14.05
N THR A 635 -11.65 10.86 -13.16
CA THR A 635 -12.36 9.60 -13.40
C THR A 635 -13.53 9.85 -14.32
N VAL A 636 -13.42 9.41 -15.58
CA VAL A 636 -14.45 9.56 -16.60
C VAL A 636 -15.61 8.61 -16.34
N LEU A 637 -15.32 7.38 -15.99
CA LEU A 637 -16.28 6.31 -15.77
C LEU A 637 -15.74 5.29 -14.78
N ASN A 638 -16.60 4.75 -13.94
CA ASN A 638 -16.23 3.68 -13.02
C ASN A 638 -16.96 2.38 -13.40
N VAL A 639 -16.26 1.46 -14.03
CA VAL A 639 -16.82 0.20 -14.52
C VAL A 639 -16.97 -0.78 -13.36
N GLY A 640 -18.19 -1.27 -13.16
CA GLY A 640 -18.47 -2.25 -12.09
C GLY A 640 -18.18 -1.75 -10.67
N GLY A 641 -18.12 -0.43 -10.48
CA GLY A 641 -17.90 0.21 -9.18
C GLY A 641 -16.43 0.22 -8.69
N ASN A 642 -15.56 -0.61 -9.26
CA ASN A 642 -14.19 -0.79 -8.79
C ASN A 642 -13.10 -0.59 -9.85
N TYR A 643 -13.45 -0.27 -11.11
CA TYR A 643 -12.51 -0.11 -12.21
C TYR A 643 -12.64 1.30 -12.81
N PRO A 644 -12.01 2.33 -12.21
CA PRO A 644 -12.10 3.70 -12.72
C PRO A 644 -11.33 3.84 -14.02
N ILE A 645 -11.99 4.30 -15.06
CA ILE A 645 -11.35 4.78 -16.28
C ILE A 645 -10.92 6.21 -16.02
N VAL A 646 -9.62 6.49 -16.07
CA VAL A 646 -9.04 7.77 -15.69
C VAL A 646 -8.48 8.48 -16.90
N PHE A 647 -8.94 9.70 -17.14
CA PHE A 647 -8.31 10.63 -18.04
C PHE A 647 -7.23 11.42 -17.31
N VAL A 648 -6.03 11.44 -17.90
CA VAL A 648 -4.88 12.16 -17.37
C VAL A 648 -4.36 13.11 -18.42
N ILE A 649 -4.17 14.37 -18.07
CA ILE A 649 -3.46 15.33 -18.92
C ILE A 649 -2.27 15.90 -18.13
N SER A 650 -1.10 15.85 -18.73
CA SER A 650 0.15 16.38 -18.16
C SER A 650 0.74 17.38 -19.12
N ASN A 651 0.89 18.62 -18.64
CA ASN A 651 1.59 19.68 -19.36
C ASN A 651 2.93 19.95 -18.68
N LYS A 652 3.97 20.07 -19.48
CA LYS A 652 5.33 20.39 -19.06
C LYS A 652 5.84 21.56 -19.87
N PHE A 653 6.35 22.56 -19.21
CA PHE A 653 7.01 23.70 -19.81
C PHE A 653 8.35 23.92 -19.12
N GLY A 654 9.38 24.19 -19.90
CA GLY A 654 10.68 24.56 -19.37
C GLY A 654 11.36 25.61 -20.24
N SER A 655 12.09 26.52 -19.61
CA SER A 655 12.91 27.51 -20.28
C SER A 655 14.22 27.69 -19.53
N VAL A 656 15.32 27.78 -20.26
CA VAL A 656 16.63 28.15 -19.76
C VAL A 656 17.15 29.33 -20.54
N ARG A 657 17.69 30.33 -19.87
CA ARG A 657 18.21 31.55 -20.50
C ARG A 657 19.53 31.95 -19.85
N PRO A 658 20.47 32.44 -20.66
CA PRO A 658 21.71 32.97 -20.15
C PRO A 658 21.53 34.40 -19.59
N TYR A 659 22.39 34.80 -18.67
CA TYR A 659 22.53 36.16 -18.19
C TYR A 659 23.98 36.42 -17.77
N GLY A 660 24.28 37.65 -17.41
CA GLY A 660 25.60 38.01 -16.88
C GLY A 660 26.76 37.69 -17.79
N ARG A 661 27.65 36.80 -17.35
CA ARG A 661 28.89 36.42 -18.11
C ARG A 661 28.61 35.40 -19.24
N THR A 662 27.50 34.64 -19.14
CA THR A 662 27.15 33.64 -20.13
C THR A 662 26.34 34.27 -21.24
N GLN A 663 26.79 34.18 -22.48
CA GLN A 663 26.09 34.75 -23.63
C GLN A 663 25.13 33.72 -24.26
N GLU A 664 25.53 32.47 -24.31
CA GLU A 664 24.77 31.37 -24.93
C GLU A 664 24.64 30.19 -23.99
N VAL A 665 23.48 29.51 -24.04
CA VAL A 665 23.25 28.27 -23.27
C VAL A 665 24.03 27.13 -23.93
N PRO A 666 24.94 26.48 -23.20
CA PRO A 666 25.69 25.36 -23.77
C PRO A 666 24.74 24.18 -24.07
N PRO A 667 24.98 23.37 -25.11
CA PRO A 667 24.11 22.27 -25.54
C PRO A 667 23.79 21.24 -24.44
N TYR A 668 24.69 21.00 -23.49
CA TYR A 668 24.44 20.07 -22.39
C TYR A 668 23.45 20.60 -21.30
N GLU A 669 23.09 21.90 -21.34
CA GLU A 669 22.04 22.53 -20.51
C GLU A 669 20.73 22.77 -21.28
N LYS A 670 20.70 22.50 -22.60
CA LYS A 670 19.49 22.62 -23.43
C LYS A 670 18.56 21.41 -23.30
N PHE A 671 17.32 21.59 -23.72
CA PHE A 671 16.27 20.56 -23.68
C PHE A 671 16.22 19.75 -24.97
N PHE A 672 16.18 18.42 -24.81
CA PHE A 672 15.99 17.47 -25.92
C PHE A 672 14.69 16.71 -25.71
N LEU A 673 13.88 16.63 -26.75
CA LEU A 673 12.58 15.96 -26.77
C LEU A 673 12.61 14.70 -27.63
N GLY A 674 11.61 13.84 -27.43
CA GLY A 674 11.47 12.52 -28.04
C GLY A 674 11.60 11.42 -26.99
N GLY A 675 11.04 10.26 -27.25
CA GLY A 675 11.07 9.11 -26.36
C GLY A 675 9.89 9.03 -25.37
N ALA A 676 9.96 8.03 -24.51
CA ALA A 676 8.86 7.60 -23.64
C ALA A 676 8.32 8.68 -22.68
N ASP A 677 9.14 9.63 -22.25
CA ASP A 677 8.82 10.59 -21.21
C ASP A 677 8.40 11.98 -21.73
N THR A 678 8.50 12.19 -23.03
CA THR A 678 8.13 13.43 -23.68
C THR A 678 7.11 13.19 -24.78
N ILE A 679 7.53 12.96 -26.05
CA ILE A 679 6.66 12.74 -27.18
C ILE A 679 6.97 11.36 -27.76
N ARG A 680 6.07 10.42 -27.56
CA ARG A 680 6.21 9.03 -28.05
C ARG A 680 5.91 8.95 -29.53
N GLY A 681 6.60 8.06 -30.25
CA GLY A 681 6.58 7.96 -31.69
C GLY A 681 7.72 8.70 -32.37
N TYR A 682 8.63 9.29 -31.61
CA TYR A 682 9.83 9.95 -32.09
C TYR A 682 11.04 9.46 -31.29
N GLU A 683 12.19 9.31 -31.96
CA GLU A 683 13.45 9.12 -31.28
C GLU A 683 13.87 10.40 -30.54
N ARG A 684 14.70 10.22 -29.53
CA ARG A 684 15.32 11.34 -28.87
C ARG A 684 16.46 11.88 -29.71
N ALA A 685 16.64 13.21 -29.64
CA ALA A 685 17.72 13.97 -30.25
C ALA A 685 17.67 14.05 -31.79
N GLY A 686 17.25 15.17 -32.27
CA GLY A 686 17.32 15.56 -33.70
C GLY A 686 16.02 15.42 -34.48
N GLU A 687 15.03 14.68 -34.01
CA GLU A 687 13.71 14.59 -34.67
C GLU A 687 12.75 15.68 -34.20
N ILE A 688 12.93 16.17 -32.97
CA ILE A 688 12.05 17.21 -32.40
C ILE A 688 12.87 18.41 -31.94
N GLY A 689 12.60 19.57 -32.53
CA GLY A 689 13.27 20.80 -32.22
C GLY A 689 14.69 20.92 -32.80
N PRO A 690 15.48 21.90 -32.32
CA PRO A 690 16.85 22.17 -32.84
C PRO A 690 17.81 21.01 -32.58
N LYS A 691 18.71 20.77 -33.55
CA LYS A 691 19.70 19.69 -33.51
C LYS A 691 20.52 19.66 -32.21
N TYR A 692 20.89 20.82 -31.68
CA TYR A 692 21.65 20.95 -30.43
C TYR A 692 20.79 21.22 -29.19
N GLY A 693 19.47 20.90 -29.25
CA GLY A 693 18.49 21.13 -28.22
C GLY A 693 17.92 22.54 -28.20
N GLY A 694 16.72 22.69 -27.65
CA GLY A 694 16.04 24.00 -27.48
C GLY A 694 16.28 24.58 -26.10
N THR A 695 16.24 25.90 -25.98
CA THR A 695 16.29 26.58 -24.67
C THR A 695 14.91 26.72 -24.04
N THR A 696 13.86 26.47 -24.78
CA THR A 696 12.47 26.45 -24.29
C THR A 696 11.77 25.22 -24.87
N TYR A 697 10.91 24.56 -24.08
CA TYR A 697 10.09 23.48 -24.56
C TYR A 697 8.69 23.51 -23.97
N PHE A 698 7.76 22.90 -24.70
CA PHE A 698 6.42 22.58 -24.22
C PHE A 698 6.08 21.14 -24.62
N VAL A 699 5.53 20.36 -23.67
CA VAL A 699 5.04 19.00 -23.87
C VAL A 699 3.71 18.81 -23.18
N MET A 700 2.73 18.29 -23.92
CA MET A 700 1.43 17.85 -23.42
C MET A 700 1.29 16.35 -23.67
N ASN A 701 0.98 15.60 -22.62
CA ASN A 701 0.66 14.17 -22.70
C ASN A 701 -0.77 13.98 -22.21
N ALA A 702 -1.67 13.48 -23.05
CA ALA A 702 -3.02 13.10 -22.69
C ALA A 702 -3.14 11.58 -22.72
N GLU A 703 -3.61 10.97 -21.64
CA GLU A 703 -3.78 9.52 -21.53
C GLU A 703 -5.18 9.17 -21.04
N LEU A 704 -5.78 8.13 -21.64
CA LEU A 704 -6.98 7.49 -21.13
C LEU A 704 -6.59 6.10 -20.63
N ARG A 705 -6.66 5.90 -19.30
CA ARG A 705 -6.18 4.70 -18.62
C ARG A 705 -7.33 3.79 -18.23
N PHE A 706 -7.20 2.50 -18.55
CA PHE A 706 -8.18 1.45 -18.31
C PHE A 706 -7.58 0.42 -17.36
N PRO A 707 -8.06 0.27 -16.13
CA PRO A 707 -7.57 -0.77 -15.26
C PRO A 707 -8.00 -2.15 -15.76
N ILE A 708 -7.03 -3.07 -15.90
CA ILE A 708 -7.24 -4.48 -16.31
C ILE A 708 -7.33 -5.38 -15.08
N ALA A 709 -6.42 -5.19 -14.13
CA ALA A 709 -6.35 -5.95 -12.89
C ALA A 709 -6.12 -5.02 -11.70
N ARG A 710 -6.84 -5.28 -10.60
CA ARG A 710 -6.74 -4.52 -9.35
C ARG A 710 -6.63 -5.44 -8.14
N GLU A 711 -5.90 -5.00 -7.14
CA GLU A 711 -5.86 -5.58 -5.81
C GLU A 711 -6.28 -4.51 -4.80
N GLY A 712 -7.46 -4.68 -4.23
CA GLY A 712 -8.09 -3.64 -3.41
C GLY A 712 -8.27 -2.33 -4.18
N ARG A 713 -7.67 -1.24 -3.68
CA ARG A 713 -7.70 0.09 -4.32
C ARG A 713 -6.55 0.32 -5.31
N ARG A 714 -5.59 -0.60 -5.42
CA ARG A 714 -4.39 -0.46 -6.25
C ARG A 714 -4.58 -1.10 -7.63
N ASN A 715 -4.21 -0.40 -8.70
CA ASN A 715 -4.15 -0.95 -10.04
C ASN A 715 -2.86 -1.76 -10.22
N MET A 716 -3.00 -3.08 -10.52
CA MET A 716 -1.87 -3.96 -10.80
C MET A 716 -1.50 -3.97 -12.28
N ALA A 717 -2.49 -3.82 -13.14
CA ALA A 717 -2.30 -3.69 -14.57
C ALA A 717 -3.30 -2.71 -15.16
N GLN A 718 -2.82 -1.84 -16.06
CA GLN A 718 -3.62 -0.84 -16.76
C GLN A 718 -3.22 -0.82 -18.24
N PHE A 719 -4.19 -0.66 -19.10
CA PHE A 719 -3.99 -0.32 -20.51
C PHE A 719 -4.21 1.18 -20.70
N ALA A 720 -3.44 1.82 -21.57
CA ALA A 720 -3.56 3.24 -21.84
C ALA A 720 -3.59 3.52 -23.35
N PHE A 721 -4.47 4.41 -23.77
CA PHE A 721 -4.36 5.14 -25.04
C PHE A 721 -3.76 6.50 -24.75
N PHE A 722 -2.89 6.98 -25.62
CA PHE A 722 -2.29 8.28 -25.42
C PHE A 722 -2.20 9.12 -26.70
N TYR A 723 -2.18 10.42 -26.46
CA TYR A 723 -1.85 11.45 -27.43
C TYR A 723 -0.83 12.40 -26.83
N ASP A 724 0.30 12.56 -27.49
CA ASP A 724 1.39 13.43 -27.06
C ASP A 724 1.55 14.58 -28.06
N LEU A 725 1.87 15.77 -27.56
CA LEU A 725 2.07 16.97 -28.35
C LEU A 725 3.21 17.79 -27.74
N GLY A 726 4.10 18.35 -28.56
CA GLY A 726 5.12 19.27 -28.05
C GLY A 726 6.17 19.63 -29.09
N ASN A 727 7.05 20.53 -28.68
CA ASN A 727 8.29 20.86 -29.38
C ASN A 727 9.26 21.62 -28.46
N SER A 728 10.48 21.85 -28.93
CA SER A 728 11.49 22.72 -28.28
C SER A 728 12.00 23.76 -29.29
N TRP A 729 12.36 24.93 -28.77
CA TRP A 729 12.80 26.09 -29.59
C TRP A 729 13.99 26.77 -28.91
N ASP A 730 14.89 27.36 -29.71
CA ASP A 730 15.99 28.15 -29.17
C ASP A 730 15.58 29.58 -28.86
N HIS A 731 14.72 30.19 -29.69
CA HIS A 731 14.24 31.54 -29.49
C HIS A 731 12.70 31.61 -29.47
N ALA A 732 12.15 32.57 -28.75
CA ALA A 732 10.70 32.77 -28.69
C ALA A 732 10.09 33.13 -30.06
N SER A 733 10.89 33.76 -30.94
CA SER A 733 10.50 34.05 -32.31
C SER A 733 10.30 32.82 -33.18
N ASP A 734 10.84 31.66 -32.76
CA ASP A 734 10.81 30.43 -33.56
C ASP A 734 9.54 29.60 -33.29
N LEU A 735 8.72 30.02 -32.34
CA LEU A 735 7.47 29.34 -32.03
C LEU A 735 6.49 29.37 -33.22
N ASP A 736 6.22 28.17 -33.75
CA ASP A 736 5.14 27.99 -34.75
C ASP A 736 4.09 27.03 -34.15
N PHE A 737 2.87 27.57 -33.93
CA PHE A 737 1.75 26.79 -33.33
C PHE A 737 1.12 25.77 -34.28
N LYS A 738 1.64 25.63 -35.50
CA LYS A 738 1.16 24.64 -36.46
C LYS A 738 1.71 23.24 -36.14
N LEU A 739 0.91 22.23 -36.46
CA LEU A 739 1.37 20.84 -36.51
C LEU A 739 2.07 20.59 -37.86
N GLY A 740 3.26 19.97 -37.80
CA GLY A 740 3.94 19.67 -39.05
C GLY A 740 5.35 19.08 -38.88
N PRO A 741 6.00 18.76 -39.99
CA PRO A 741 7.31 18.13 -40.00
C PRO A 741 8.49 19.10 -39.79
N ASN A 742 8.26 20.41 -39.85
CA ASN A 742 9.33 21.39 -39.71
C ASN A 742 9.85 21.46 -38.29
N GLU A 743 11.10 21.90 -38.10
CA GLU A 743 11.79 21.97 -36.84
C GLU A 743 11.05 22.79 -35.80
N ASN A 744 10.49 23.93 -36.19
CA ASN A 744 9.82 24.85 -35.25
C ASN A 744 8.35 24.53 -34.98
N GLN A 745 7.77 23.55 -35.74
CA GLN A 745 6.37 23.16 -35.61
C GLN A 745 6.15 22.10 -34.58
N PHE A 746 4.96 22.10 -33.94
CA PHE A 746 4.59 21.08 -33.01
C PHE A 746 4.59 19.68 -33.64
N LYS A 747 5.18 18.73 -32.94
CA LYS A 747 5.13 17.31 -33.25
C LYS A 747 4.04 16.66 -32.40
N SER A 748 3.36 15.67 -32.96
CA SER A 748 2.37 14.89 -32.24
C SER A 748 2.55 13.41 -32.47
N GLY A 749 2.24 12.63 -31.43
CA GLY A 749 2.29 11.18 -31.44
C GLY A 749 1.07 10.57 -30.81
N VAL A 750 0.67 9.40 -31.29
CA VAL A 750 -0.43 8.60 -30.73
C VAL A 750 0.06 7.21 -30.43
N GLY A 751 -0.62 6.50 -29.54
CA GLY A 751 -0.23 5.14 -29.29
C GLY A 751 -0.99 4.48 -28.17
N VAL A 752 -0.48 3.29 -27.82
CA VAL A 752 -1.03 2.42 -26.79
C VAL A 752 0.05 2.02 -25.80
N GLY A 753 -0.35 1.78 -24.59
CA GLY A 753 0.60 1.39 -23.56
C GLY A 753 0.03 0.45 -22.53
N LEU A 754 0.90 -0.39 -21.96
CA LEU A 754 0.62 -1.27 -20.85
C LEU A 754 1.41 -0.80 -19.62
N ARG A 755 0.72 -0.69 -18.51
CA ARG A 755 1.28 -0.32 -17.21
C ARG A 755 1.12 -1.50 -16.25
N LEU A 756 2.21 -2.05 -15.74
CA LEU A 756 2.22 -3.12 -14.74
C LEU A 756 2.81 -2.56 -13.46
N THR A 757 1.98 -2.45 -12.43
CA THR A 757 2.40 -1.93 -11.13
C THR A 757 2.56 -3.10 -10.18
N THR A 758 3.73 -3.72 -10.17
CA THR A 758 4.08 -4.70 -9.14
C THR A 758 4.62 -3.98 -7.89
N PRO A 759 4.54 -4.57 -6.69
CA PRO A 759 5.11 -3.97 -5.48
C PRO A 759 6.60 -3.65 -5.59
N SER A 760 7.32 -4.41 -6.42
CA SER A 760 8.79 -4.33 -6.54
C SER A 760 9.25 -3.62 -7.80
N LEU A 761 8.44 -3.56 -8.86
CA LEU A 761 8.92 -3.14 -10.17
C LEU A 761 7.75 -2.58 -11.03
N PRO A 762 7.63 -1.26 -11.19
CA PRO A 762 6.69 -0.68 -12.14
C PRO A 762 7.25 -0.83 -13.56
N ILE A 763 6.51 -1.53 -14.43
CA ILE A 763 6.89 -1.74 -15.83
C ILE A 763 5.92 -0.95 -16.71
N ARG A 764 6.49 -0.19 -17.64
CA ARG A 764 5.78 0.56 -18.66
C ARG A 764 6.25 0.12 -20.05
N ILE A 765 5.30 -0.32 -20.87
CA ILE A 765 5.53 -0.71 -22.26
C ILE A 765 4.63 0.17 -23.13
N ASP A 766 5.22 0.96 -24.00
CA ASP A 766 4.49 1.83 -24.92
C ASP A 766 4.86 1.52 -26.36
N TRP A 767 3.88 1.57 -27.24
CA TRP A 767 4.06 1.67 -28.68
C TRP A 767 3.51 3.00 -29.15
N GLY A 768 4.35 3.85 -29.73
CA GLY A 768 4.02 5.19 -30.21
C GLY A 768 4.21 5.31 -31.69
N TYR A 769 3.31 6.02 -32.34
CA TYR A 769 3.35 6.39 -33.75
C TYR A 769 3.36 7.91 -33.89
N GLY A 770 4.41 8.46 -34.47
CA GLY A 770 4.55 9.89 -34.72
C GLY A 770 3.79 10.30 -35.98
N LEU A 771 3.00 11.37 -35.85
CA LEU A 771 2.13 11.83 -36.92
C LEU A 771 2.80 12.84 -37.90
N ASN A 772 3.88 13.52 -37.46
CA ASN A 772 4.51 14.64 -38.15
C ASN A 772 6.00 14.39 -38.41
N HIS A 773 6.36 13.21 -38.92
CA HIS A 773 7.73 12.86 -39.32
C HIS A 773 8.15 13.55 -40.62
N LYS A 774 9.47 13.77 -40.73
CA LYS A 774 10.09 14.09 -42.02
C LYS A 774 10.20 12.82 -42.88
N GLN A 775 10.39 13.00 -44.17
CA GLN A 775 10.59 11.87 -45.07
C GLN A 775 11.92 11.16 -44.72
N GLY A 776 11.85 9.83 -44.45
CA GLY A 776 13.01 9.01 -44.10
C GLY A 776 13.20 8.76 -42.60
N GLU A 777 12.40 9.40 -41.74
CA GLU A 777 12.38 9.12 -40.32
C GLU A 777 11.47 7.92 -39.99
N ASP A 778 11.85 7.13 -38.95
CA ASP A 778 11.04 6.01 -38.47
C ASP A 778 9.79 6.50 -37.74
N ARG A 779 8.61 6.04 -38.20
CA ARG A 779 7.32 6.56 -37.72
C ARG A 779 6.84 5.91 -36.44
N SER A 780 7.43 4.80 -36.00
CA SER A 780 6.92 4.08 -34.82
C SER A 780 8.03 3.52 -33.98
N HIS A 781 7.87 3.64 -32.67
CA HIS A 781 8.85 3.21 -31.70
C HIS A 781 8.20 2.43 -30.55
N PHE A 782 8.92 1.40 -30.08
CA PHE A 782 8.60 0.69 -28.85
C PHE A 782 9.47 1.20 -27.73
N TYR A 783 8.83 1.47 -26.58
CA TYR A 783 9.50 1.92 -25.37
C TYR A 783 9.24 0.92 -24.24
N PHE A 784 10.29 0.52 -23.59
CA PHE A 784 10.25 -0.31 -22.40
C PHE A 784 10.96 0.41 -21.27
N ASN A 785 10.24 0.77 -20.22
CA ASN A 785 10.79 1.47 -19.07
C ASN A 785 10.42 0.77 -17.79
N ILE A 786 11.38 0.69 -16.89
CA ILE A 786 11.17 0.35 -15.48
C ILE A 786 11.23 1.68 -14.72
N SER A 787 10.09 2.34 -14.61
CA SER A 787 10.01 3.64 -13.92
C SER A 787 8.63 3.86 -13.32
N ASN A 788 8.57 4.64 -12.27
CA ASN A 788 7.29 5.07 -11.71
C ASN A 788 6.46 5.76 -12.78
N MET A 789 5.18 5.45 -12.81
CA MET A 789 4.21 6.12 -13.65
C MET A 789 4.23 7.63 -13.36
N MET A 790 4.08 8.45 -14.39
CA MET A 790 4.11 9.93 -14.36
C MET A 790 3.36 10.53 -13.19
#